data_9b37f2ca61c46d90873cdddf15f1f846
#
_entry.id   9b37f2ca61c46d90873cdddf15f1f846
#
_cell.length_a   1.000
_cell.length_b   1.000
_cell.length_c   1.000
_cell.angle_alpha   90.00
_cell.angle_beta   90.00
_cell.angle_gamma   90.00
#
_symmetry.space_group_name_H-M   'P 1'
#
loop_
_entity.id
_entity.type
_entity.pdbx_description
1 polymer ?
#
loop_
_entity_poly.entity_id
_entity_poly.type
_entity_poly.pdbx_seq_one_letter_code
_entity_poly.pdbx_strand_id
1 'polypeptide(L)'
;MNTKKILSTLLLTALTSVGVNAQHQFTVSTKPGATIQPTMYGIFFEDINFGADGGLYAEMVENRSFEFPDRLMGWNTFGDVTVSDVKPAFDRNPHYVTLANAGHREKRTGLENRGFFGMGLKKGMHYDFTVYARLHTLQGKEAKFRIELIDEEDRPISKATVTVTSNKWQKYTSTLTSDKTVEKGLLRIFLEGSESVDIDHVSLFPADSWQGMRADLVKDLADLHPGIFRFPGGCIVEGTDLATRYQWKNTVGPAENRPLNENRWNYTFPHRMYPNYYQTLGLGFYEFFLLSEKIGAEPLPVLSCGLACQYQNDDNDKNAHVCTADLQPYIDDALDLIEFANGPVTSKWGRLRADMGHPAPFNLKQIGIGNEQWGPLYPERLALFVKQIRAKYPHIKICGSSGPSASGKEFDYGWEQMRRLGVDLVDEHYYMTPDWFLKNAGRYDNYNRTGPKVFAGEYAAHVHGLDKQPTVAMNNFEAALSEAAFMTGLERNADVVYQATYAPLFAHVEGWQWRPDLIWFNNLESVRSVNWYVQMLYATNRGTHVLSLTEGGKPVEGHENLYASAVYDKTAKAYIVKIVNAGDKEQHINLTFTGLKNLGKGKLITLHSNDPRATNSLENKTHVVPQTSDVEAHGNMLSVKVPAKTFAVYRF
;
A
#
# COMPACT_ATOMS: atom_id res chain seq x y z
N MET A 1 -37.99 54.91 -74.73
CA MET A 1 -37.40 55.59 -73.59
C MET A 1 -37.27 54.54 -72.45
N ASN A 2 -36.03 54.25 -72.15
CA ASN A 2 -35.46 53.54 -70.95
C ASN A 2 -36.15 52.31 -70.36
N THR A 3 -35.68 51.18 -70.81
CA THR A 3 -35.77 49.86 -70.17
C THR A 3 -34.65 49.69 -69.11
N LYS A 4 -34.99 49.50 -67.87
CA LYS A 4 -34.05 49.03 -66.83
C LYS A 4 -34.15 47.53 -66.70
N LYS A 5 -33.08 46.83 -67.06
CA LYS A 5 -32.87 45.40 -66.75
C LYS A 5 -32.48 45.24 -65.27
N ILE A 6 -33.24 44.45 -64.57
CA ILE A 6 -32.90 43.96 -63.20
C ILE A 6 -32.12 42.66 -63.39
N LEU A 7 -30.84 42.68 -62.99
CA LEU A 7 -29.97 41.50 -62.90
C LEU A 7 -30.09 40.91 -61.52
N SER A 8 -30.72 39.71 -61.39
CA SER A 8 -30.77 38.95 -60.16
C SER A 8 -29.46 38.14 -60.00
N THR A 9 -28.62 38.54 -59.07
CA THR A 9 -27.41 37.83 -58.72
C THR A 9 -27.78 36.76 -57.66
N LEU A 10 -27.79 35.50 -58.06
CA LEU A 10 -27.85 34.37 -57.10
C LEU A 10 -26.48 34.26 -56.35
N LEU A 11 -26.48 34.57 -55.05
CA LEU A 11 -25.35 34.31 -54.22
C LEU A 11 -25.40 32.84 -53.80
N LEU A 12 -24.55 31.99 -54.37
CA LEU A 12 -24.31 30.61 -53.97
C LEU A 12 -23.37 30.64 -52.77
N THR A 13 -23.92 30.57 -51.55
CA THR A 13 -23.10 30.35 -50.34
C THR A 13 -22.62 28.89 -50.33
N ALA A 14 -21.40 28.70 -50.80
CA ALA A 14 -20.70 27.44 -50.53
C ALA A 14 -20.36 27.37 -49.04
N LEU A 15 -21.07 26.53 -48.30
CA LEU A 15 -20.65 26.07 -46.98
C LEU A 15 -19.40 25.20 -47.17
N THR A 16 -18.24 25.82 -47.10
CA THR A 16 -16.99 25.08 -46.87
C THR A 16 -17.03 24.58 -45.44
N SER A 17 -17.35 23.31 -45.27
CA SER A 17 -17.02 22.60 -44.05
C SER A 17 -15.50 22.63 -43.90
N VAL A 18 -15.00 23.56 -43.08
CA VAL A 18 -13.61 23.53 -42.65
C VAL A 18 -13.52 22.28 -41.75
N GLY A 19 -13.17 21.14 -42.35
CA GLY A 19 -12.73 19.99 -41.61
C GLY A 19 -11.48 20.42 -40.83
N VAL A 20 -11.59 20.51 -39.51
CA VAL A 20 -10.43 20.68 -38.65
C VAL A 20 -9.58 19.45 -38.91
N ASN A 21 -8.51 19.58 -39.70
CA ASN A 21 -7.55 18.50 -39.88
C ASN A 21 -6.97 18.18 -38.47
N ALA A 22 -7.09 16.92 -38.04
CA ALA A 22 -6.48 16.50 -36.81
C ALA A 22 -4.97 16.72 -36.88
N GLN A 23 -4.41 17.29 -35.82
CA GLN A 23 -2.99 17.62 -35.73
C GLN A 23 -2.14 16.34 -35.65
N HIS A 24 -2.68 15.27 -35.03
CA HIS A 24 -1.98 14.01 -34.80
C HIS A 24 -2.68 12.83 -35.51
N GLN A 25 -1.88 11.92 -36.05
CA GLN A 25 -2.34 10.70 -36.74
C GLN A 25 -1.74 9.49 -36.07
N PHE A 26 -2.50 8.83 -35.15
CA PHE A 26 -2.07 7.64 -34.48
C PHE A 26 -2.55 6.39 -35.22
N THR A 27 -1.65 5.42 -35.36
CA THR A 27 -1.96 4.12 -35.96
C THR A 27 -1.89 3.06 -34.86
N VAL A 28 -3.00 2.33 -34.65
CA VAL A 28 -3.10 1.20 -33.72
C VAL A 28 -3.15 -0.09 -34.52
N SER A 29 -2.14 -0.95 -34.35
CA SER A 29 -2.16 -2.29 -34.94
C SER A 29 -3.03 -3.20 -34.09
N THR A 30 -4.00 -3.88 -34.69
CA THR A 30 -4.84 -4.85 -33.97
C THR A 30 -4.20 -6.23 -33.83
N LYS A 31 -2.98 -6.41 -34.38
CA LYS A 31 -2.20 -7.64 -34.17
C LYS A 31 -1.65 -7.65 -32.73
N PRO A 32 -2.03 -8.64 -31.88
CA PRO A 32 -1.50 -8.72 -30.54
C PRO A 32 0.02 -8.86 -30.52
N GLY A 33 0.67 -8.06 -29.67
CA GLY A 33 2.09 -8.10 -29.36
C GLY A 33 2.38 -8.87 -28.07
N ALA A 34 3.24 -8.30 -27.22
CA ALA A 34 3.64 -8.91 -25.95
C ALA A 34 2.44 -9.18 -25.01
N THR A 35 2.50 -10.29 -24.29
CA THR A 35 1.53 -10.60 -23.23
C THR A 35 1.77 -9.71 -22.02
N ILE A 36 0.71 -9.14 -21.48
CA ILE A 36 0.72 -8.35 -20.25
C ILE A 36 0.48 -9.30 -19.07
N GLN A 37 1.38 -9.27 -18.09
CA GLN A 37 1.25 -10.11 -16.90
C GLN A 37 0.04 -9.68 -16.06
N PRO A 38 -0.70 -10.63 -15.45
CA PRO A 38 -1.74 -10.30 -14.49
C PRO A 38 -1.25 -9.41 -13.33
N THR A 39 0.02 -9.53 -12.99
CA THR A 39 0.72 -8.84 -11.91
C THR A 39 1.27 -7.46 -12.30
N MET A 40 0.96 -6.93 -13.51
CA MET A 40 1.62 -5.73 -14.03
C MET A 40 1.42 -4.49 -13.15
N TYR A 41 0.23 -4.29 -12.60
CA TYR A 41 -0.07 -3.16 -11.73
C TYR A 41 -0.48 -3.66 -10.35
N GLY A 42 0.10 -3.07 -9.30
CA GLY A 42 -0.16 -3.52 -7.95
C GLY A 42 0.12 -2.47 -6.88
N ILE A 43 0.29 -2.95 -5.68
CA ILE A 43 0.48 -2.12 -4.49
C ILE A 43 1.69 -2.58 -3.69
N PHE A 44 2.32 -1.61 -3.01
CA PHE A 44 3.42 -1.80 -2.08
C PHE A 44 2.99 -1.36 -0.69
N PHE A 45 3.08 -2.24 0.29
CA PHE A 45 2.83 -1.92 1.69
C PHE A 45 4.14 -1.86 2.47
N GLU A 46 4.29 -0.81 3.24
CA GLU A 46 5.28 -0.65 4.29
C GLU A 46 4.62 -0.06 5.54
N ASP A 47 5.07 -0.48 6.72
CA ASP A 47 4.65 0.13 7.97
C ASP A 47 5.46 1.41 8.24
N ILE A 48 5.18 2.41 7.43
CA ILE A 48 5.59 3.82 7.55
C ILE A 48 4.31 4.65 7.71
N ASN A 49 4.40 5.85 8.25
CA ASN A 49 3.26 6.79 8.36
C ASN A 49 2.08 6.22 9.18
N PHE A 50 2.35 5.33 10.13
CA PHE A 50 1.34 4.55 10.88
C PHE A 50 0.44 3.71 9.96
N GLY A 51 1.04 3.09 8.95
CA GLY A 51 0.32 2.29 7.97
C GLY A 51 -0.19 0.95 8.49
N ALA A 52 0.48 0.33 9.50
CA ALA A 52 0.03 -0.89 10.17
C ALA A 52 -0.69 -0.57 11.48
N ASP A 53 -0.01 -0.56 12.61
CA ASP A 53 -0.60 -0.14 13.90
C ASP A 53 -1.06 1.32 13.81
N GLY A 54 -2.33 1.58 14.12
CA GLY A 54 -2.96 2.89 13.91
C GLY A 54 -3.47 3.16 12.49
N GLY A 55 -3.31 2.19 11.58
CA GLY A 55 -3.73 2.26 10.18
C GLY A 55 -4.54 1.03 9.75
N LEU A 56 -3.96 0.21 8.87
CA LEU A 56 -4.64 -0.97 8.32
C LEU A 56 -5.03 -1.98 9.41
N TYR A 57 -4.19 -2.18 10.43
CA TYR A 57 -4.54 -2.98 11.58
C TYR A 57 -5.55 -2.22 12.44
N ALA A 58 -6.74 -2.79 12.60
CA ALA A 58 -7.89 -2.12 13.20
C ALA A 58 -7.86 -2.07 14.74
N GLU A 59 -6.80 -2.52 15.39
CA GLU A 59 -6.60 -2.37 16.84
C GLU A 59 -6.55 -0.88 17.20
N MET A 60 -7.44 -0.46 18.07
CA MET A 60 -7.57 0.95 18.47
C MET A 60 -6.72 1.31 19.69
N VAL A 61 -6.26 0.32 20.46
CA VAL A 61 -5.49 0.53 21.69
C VAL A 61 -4.00 0.57 21.39
N GLU A 62 -3.36 1.70 21.65
CA GLU A 62 -1.90 1.84 21.59
C GLU A 62 -1.26 1.13 22.78
N ASN A 63 -0.13 0.41 22.57
CA ASN A 63 0.59 -0.33 23.61
C ASN A 63 -0.34 -1.26 24.44
N ARG A 64 -1.15 -2.04 23.75
CA ARG A 64 -2.18 -2.91 24.33
C ARG A 64 -1.66 -3.94 25.35
N SER A 65 -0.38 -4.32 25.23
CA SER A 65 0.28 -5.37 26.02
C SER A 65 1.32 -4.83 26.98
N PHE A 66 1.45 -3.52 27.15
CA PHE A 66 2.40 -2.86 28.05
C PHE A 66 3.87 -3.20 27.80
N GLU A 67 4.22 -3.51 26.54
CA GLU A 67 5.57 -3.94 26.15
C GLU A 67 6.46 -2.81 25.62
N PHE A 68 5.95 -1.60 25.41
CA PHE A 68 6.78 -0.47 24.99
C PHE A 68 7.89 -0.24 26.02
N PRO A 69 9.06 0.34 25.68
CA PRO A 69 10.15 0.57 26.64
C PRO A 69 9.72 1.34 27.89
N ASP A 70 8.94 2.41 27.73
CA ASP A 70 8.10 2.93 28.81
C ASP A 70 6.79 2.11 28.82
N ARG A 71 6.64 1.23 29.79
CA ARG A 71 5.53 0.25 29.86
C ARG A 71 4.15 0.89 29.83
N LEU A 72 4.03 2.11 30.31
CA LEU A 72 2.78 2.90 30.33
C LEU A 72 2.71 3.96 29.23
N MET A 73 3.62 3.98 28.26
CA MET A 73 3.52 4.83 27.09
C MET A 73 2.18 4.60 26.38
N GLY A 74 1.46 5.67 25.99
CA GLY A 74 0.10 5.62 25.44
C GLY A 74 -1.01 5.52 26.49
N TRP A 75 -0.66 5.30 27.78
CA TRP A 75 -1.59 5.16 28.88
C TRP A 75 -1.49 6.30 29.90
N ASN A 76 -2.61 6.88 30.25
CA ASN A 76 -2.76 7.69 31.46
C ASN A 76 -3.27 6.82 32.60
N THR A 77 -2.72 7.00 33.80
CA THR A 77 -3.08 6.22 34.99
C THR A 77 -3.81 7.03 36.03
N PHE A 78 -4.72 6.39 36.75
CA PHE A 78 -5.45 6.97 37.89
C PHE A 78 -5.30 6.03 39.10
N GLY A 79 -5.02 6.57 40.29
CA GLY A 79 -4.91 5.79 41.54
C GLY A 79 -3.72 4.84 41.55
N ASP A 80 -3.94 3.63 42.07
CA ASP A 80 -2.88 2.67 42.32
C ASP A 80 -2.73 1.69 41.14
N VAL A 81 -1.79 2.00 40.25
CA VAL A 81 -1.47 1.23 39.04
C VAL A 81 0.00 0.81 39.09
N THR A 82 0.27 -0.48 38.97
CA THR A 82 1.63 -1.02 38.96
C THR A 82 1.84 -1.96 37.78
N VAL A 83 3.04 -1.93 37.18
CA VAL A 83 3.46 -2.86 36.13
C VAL A 83 4.21 -4.04 36.76
N SER A 84 3.99 -5.24 36.25
CA SER A 84 4.66 -6.48 36.70
C SER A 84 4.86 -7.42 35.49
N ASP A 85 5.80 -8.35 35.66
CA ASP A 85 6.08 -9.45 34.75
C ASP A 85 6.06 -10.83 35.48
N VAL A 86 5.55 -10.85 36.73
CA VAL A 86 5.55 -12.05 37.57
C VAL A 86 4.38 -12.97 37.21
N LYS A 87 4.67 -14.17 36.71
CA LYS A 87 3.67 -15.13 36.21
C LYS A 87 2.79 -14.52 35.12
N PRO A 88 3.37 -14.10 34.00
CA PRO A 88 2.67 -13.41 32.91
C PRO A 88 1.58 -14.27 32.28
N ALA A 89 0.73 -13.63 31.48
CA ALA A 89 -0.22 -14.31 30.60
C ALA A 89 0.50 -14.95 29.39
N PHE A 90 1.55 -14.29 28.87
CA PHE A 90 2.26 -14.68 27.67
C PHE A 90 3.77 -14.57 27.86
N ASP A 91 4.52 -15.57 27.39
CA ASP A 91 5.98 -15.63 27.58
C ASP A 91 6.72 -14.56 26.78
N ARG A 92 6.21 -14.17 25.62
CA ARG A 92 6.86 -13.21 24.72
C ARG A 92 6.37 -11.77 24.91
N ASN A 93 5.28 -11.59 25.65
CA ASN A 93 4.73 -10.31 26.10
C ASN A 93 4.45 -10.42 27.59
N PRO A 94 5.51 -10.37 28.45
CA PRO A 94 5.35 -10.73 29.86
C PRO A 94 4.78 -9.62 30.75
N HIS A 95 4.75 -8.37 30.28
CA HIS A 95 4.32 -7.26 31.12
C HIS A 95 2.80 -7.16 31.18
N TYR A 96 2.30 -6.86 32.37
CA TYR A 96 0.89 -6.61 32.63
C TYR A 96 0.72 -5.54 33.70
N VAL A 97 -0.49 -5.05 33.90
CA VAL A 97 -0.80 -4.00 34.88
C VAL A 97 -1.70 -4.57 35.97
N THR A 98 -1.37 -4.25 37.22
CA THR A 98 -2.24 -4.47 38.39
C THR A 98 -2.97 -3.17 38.72
N LEU A 99 -4.30 -3.24 38.80
CA LEU A 99 -5.16 -2.19 39.34
C LEU A 99 -5.58 -2.56 40.77
N ALA A 100 -5.34 -1.67 41.73
CA ALA A 100 -5.69 -1.90 43.14
C ALA A 100 -6.38 -0.66 43.74
N ASN A 101 -7.47 -0.90 44.49
CA ASN A 101 -8.10 0.12 45.30
C ASN A 101 -7.69 -0.08 46.79
N ALA A 102 -6.53 0.45 47.16
CA ALA A 102 -5.97 0.29 48.52
C ALA A 102 -6.80 1.04 49.60
N GLY A 103 -8.04 0.61 49.82
CA GLY A 103 -8.88 1.08 50.93
C GLY A 103 -9.43 2.52 50.84
N HIS A 104 -9.15 3.24 49.78
CA HIS A 104 -9.64 4.61 49.57
C HIS A 104 -10.89 4.60 48.70
N ARG A 105 -12.08 4.65 49.30
CA ARG A 105 -13.38 4.69 48.59
C ARG A 105 -13.56 5.89 47.63
N GLU A 106 -12.73 6.92 47.74
CA GLU A 106 -12.87 8.16 46.98
C GLU A 106 -11.88 8.27 45.78
N LYS A 107 -10.82 7.45 45.76
CA LYS A 107 -9.87 7.43 44.63
C LYS A 107 -10.25 6.34 43.61
N ARG A 108 -10.57 6.73 42.40
CA ARG A 108 -10.78 5.80 41.30
C ARG A 108 -9.43 5.32 40.79
N THR A 109 -9.19 4.01 40.76
CA THR A 109 -8.04 3.39 40.10
C THR A 109 -8.43 2.96 38.70
N GLY A 110 -7.61 3.27 37.71
CA GLY A 110 -7.90 2.92 36.33
C GLY A 110 -6.87 3.37 35.33
N LEU A 111 -7.21 3.18 34.08
CA LEU A 111 -6.40 3.47 32.90
C LEU A 111 -7.22 4.23 31.85
N GLU A 112 -6.54 5.07 31.09
CA GLU A 112 -7.08 5.73 29.91
C GLU A 112 -6.12 5.55 28.73
N ASN A 113 -6.63 5.16 27.56
CA ASN A 113 -5.87 5.06 26.32
C ASN A 113 -6.50 5.92 25.24
N ARG A 114 -5.69 6.71 24.56
CA ARG A 114 -6.14 7.61 23.47
C ARG A 114 -5.98 6.98 22.10
N GLY A 115 -5.43 5.78 22.02
CA GLY A 115 -5.11 5.15 20.75
C GLY A 115 -4.10 5.93 19.92
N PHE A 116 -4.15 5.71 18.63
CA PHE A 116 -3.27 6.33 17.65
C PHE A 116 -3.89 7.65 17.16
N PHE A 117 -3.43 8.79 17.70
CA PHE A 117 -3.98 10.14 17.39
C PHE A 117 -5.45 10.33 17.76
N GLY A 118 -6.01 9.50 18.62
CA GLY A 118 -7.41 9.41 19.00
C GLY A 118 -8.03 8.08 18.58
N MET A 119 -9.25 7.80 19.05
CA MET A 119 -10.04 6.64 18.64
C MET A 119 -11.25 7.10 17.83
N GLY A 120 -11.34 6.68 16.56
CA GLY A 120 -12.49 6.99 15.71
C GLY A 120 -13.71 6.15 16.08
N LEU A 121 -14.73 6.79 16.61
CA LEU A 121 -15.96 6.13 17.05
C LEU A 121 -17.12 6.56 16.16
N LYS A 122 -17.84 5.61 15.56
CA LYS A 122 -18.98 5.87 14.67
C LYS A 122 -20.30 5.58 15.37
N LYS A 123 -21.25 6.51 15.29
CA LYS A 123 -22.59 6.35 15.88
C LYS A 123 -23.24 5.04 15.41
N GLY A 124 -23.70 4.23 16.38
CA GLY A 124 -24.37 2.95 16.14
C GLY A 124 -23.42 1.79 15.85
N MET A 125 -22.12 2.03 15.70
CA MET A 125 -21.11 0.98 15.53
C MET A 125 -20.86 0.25 16.85
N HIS A 126 -20.72 -1.06 16.77
CA HIS A 126 -20.27 -1.90 17.86
C HIS A 126 -18.73 -1.97 17.86
N TYR A 127 -18.17 -2.00 19.07
CA TYR A 127 -16.74 -2.14 19.33
C TYR A 127 -16.53 -3.33 20.26
N ASP A 128 -15.73 -4.29 19.79
CA ASP A 128 -15.44 -5.52 20.53
C ASP A 128 -14.24 -5.27 21.44
N PHE A 129 -14.51 -5.17 22.71
CA PHE A 129 -13.50 -5.07 23.76
C PHE A 129 -13.08 -6.45 24.22
N THR A 130 -11.77 -6.69 24.33
CA THR A 130 -11.22 -7.89 24.96
C THR A 130 -10.08 -7.52 25.90
N VAL A 131 -9.90 -8.34 26.95
CA VAL A 131 -8.80 -8.18 27.91
C VAL A 131 -8.47 -9.55 28.51
N TYR A 132 -7.19 -9.82 28.71
CA TYR A 132 -6.79 -10.90 29.59
C TYR A 132 -6.74 -10.38 31.02
N ALA A 133 -7.36 -11.07 31.94
CA ALA A 133 -7.41 -10.64 33.35
C ALA A 133 -7.41 -11.83 34.31
N ARG A 134 -6.96 -11.56 35.56
CA ARG A 134 -7.08 -12.47 36.70
C ARG A 134 -7.24 -11.68 38.00
N LEU A 135 -7.82 -12.30 39.01
CA LEU A 135 -7.77 -11.75 40.37
C LEU A 135 -6.33 -11.72 40.87
N HIS A 136 -5.89 -10.56 41.35
CA HIS A 136 -4.53 -10.40 41.88
C HIS A 136 -4.31 -11.20 43.16
N THR A 137 -5.35 -11.33 43.99
CA THR A 137 -5.29 -12.07 45.26
C THR A 137 -6.12 -13.37 45.24
N LEU A 138 -5.66 -14.39 45.94
CA LEU A 138 -6.37 -15.68 46.05
C LEU A 138 -7.63 -15.61 46.95
N GLN A 139 -7.81 -14.54 47.70
CA GLN A 139 -8.91 -14.38 48.68
C GLN A 139 -10.13 -13.67 48.12
N GLY A 140 -9.99 -12.97 46.97
CA GLY A 140 -11.08 -12.29 46.29
C GLY A 140 -12.06 -13.26 45.65
N LYS A 141 -13.35 -12.92 45.67
CA LYS A 141 -14.39 -13.70 44.98
C LYS A 141 -14.61 -13.25 43.55
N GLU A 142 -14.63 -11.93 43.34
CA GLU A 142 -14.78 -11.30 42.04
C GLU A 142 -14.23 -9.86 42.07
N ALA A 143 -13.69 -9.40 40.98
CA ALA A 143 -13.37 -7.99 40.74
C ALA A 143 -14.17 -7.50 39.54
N LYS A 144 -14.58 -6.24 39.57
CA LYS A 144 -15.29 -5.60 38.44
C LYS A 144 -14.53 -4.39 37.97
N PHE A 145 -14.48 -4.23 36.68
CA PHE A 145 -14.04 -2.97 36.11
C PHE A 145 -15.02 -2.48 35.05
N ARG A 146 -15.24 -1.17 35.05
CA ARG A 146 -16.10 -0.48 34.09
C ARG A 146 -15.25 0.00 32.94
N ILE A 147 -15.74 -0.24 31.73
CA ILE A 147 -15.15 0.19 30.48
C ILE A 147 -16.03 1.31 29.93
N GLU A 148 -15.43 2.40 29.47
CA GLU A 148 -16.16 3.53 28.91
C GLU A 148 -15.49 3.98 27.60
N LEU A 149 -16.30 4.23 26.55
CA LEU A 149 -15.88 5.03 25.42
C LEU A 149 -16.23 6.49 25.73
N ILE A 150 -15.28 7.39 25.51
CA ILE A 150 -15.37 8.79 25.91
C ILE A 150 -15.25 9.66 24.67
N ASP A 151 -16.07 10.73 24.59
CA ASP A 151 -16.00 11.73 23.53
C ASP A 151 -14.94 12.83 23.83
N GLU A 152 -14.77 13.75 22.88
CA GLU A 152 -13.79 14.84 22.94
C GLU A 152 -14.09 15.86 24.05
N GLU A 153 -15.32 15.88 24.56
CA GLU A 153 -15.72 16.72 25.69
C GLU A 153 -15.70 15.99 27.04
N ASP A 154 -14.95 14.87 27.10
CA ASP A 154 -14.76 14.05 28.31
C ASP A 154 -16.05 13.39 28.84
N ARG A 155 -17.02 13.12 27.97
CA ARG A 155 -18.30 12.50 28.33
C ARG A 155 -18.35 11.04 27.90
N PRO A 156 -18.81 10.14 28.77
CA PRO A 156 -19.01 8.76 28.38
C PRO A 156 -20.17 8.61 27.39
N ILE A 157 -19.87 8.00 26.23
CA ILE A 157 -20.82 7.72 25.15
C ILE A 157 -21.14 6.23 25.02
N SER A 158 -20.46 5.39 25.77
CA SER A 158 -20.78 3.97 25.92
C SER A 158 -20.17 3.43 27.19
N LYS A 159 -20.81 2.46 27.82
CA LYS A 159 -20.35 1.82 29.06
C LYS A 159 -20.63 0.33 29.04
N ALA A 160 -19.71 -0.43 29.59
CA ALA A 160 -19.87 -1.86 29.88
C ALA A 160 -19.12 -2.23 31.16
N THR A 161 -19.43 -3.39 31.74
CA THR A 161 -18.74 -3.92 32.92
C THR A 161 -18.21 -5.31 32.63
N VAL A 162 -16.97 -5.55 33.02
CA VAL A 162 -16.35 -6.89 33.03
C VAL A 162 -16.22 -7.36 34.45
N THR A 163 -16.62 -8.61 34.72
CA THR A 163 -16.49 -9.27 36.01
C THR A 163 -15.46 -10.38 35.93
N VAL A 164 -14.38 -10.25 36.69
CA VAL A 164 -13.27 -11.20 36.77
C VAL A 164 -13.49 -12.08 37.99
N THR A 165 -13.58 -13.41 37.78
CA THR A 165 -13.88 -14.39 38.81
C THR A 165 -12.76 -15.42 39.03
N SER A 166 -11.72 -15.39 38.18
CA SER A 166 -10.63 -16.37 38.21
C SER A 166 -9.32 -15.72 38.68
N ASN A 167 -8.54 -16.45 39.47
CA ASN A 167 -7.16 -16.12 39.79
C ASN A 167 -6.14 -16.66 38.77
N LYS A 168 -6.63 -17.29 37.68
CA LYS A 168 -5.83 -17.68 36.53
C LYS A 168 -6.16 -16.71 35.38
N TRP A 169 -5.17 -16.44 34.55
CA TRP A 169 -5.37 -15.65 33.34
C TRP A 169 -6.48 -16.24 32.47
N GLN A 170 -7.46 -15.42 32.14
CA GLN A 170 -8.55 -15.74 31.22
C GLN A 170 -8.85 -14.54 30.32
N LYS A 171 -9.32 -14.81 29.12
CA LYS A 171 -9.81 -13.77 28.20
C LYS A 171 -11.25 -13.42 28.54
N TYR A 172 -11.50 -12.15 28.79
CA TYR A 172 -12.83 -11.57 29.00
C TYR A 172 -13.20 -10.71 27.81
N THR A 173 -14.47 -10.67 27.45
CA THR A 173 -14.99 -9.92 26.30
C THR A 173 -16.18 -9.07 26.70
N SER A 174 -16.35 -7.96 26.01
CA SER A 174 -17.54 -7.11 26.12
C SER A 174 -17.72 -6.35 24.82
N THR A 175 -18.95 -5.92 24.52
CA THR A 175 -19.24 -5.09 23.35
C THR A 175 -19.76 -3.74 23.81
N LEU A 176 -19.20 -2.67 23.22
CA LEU A 176 -19.61 -1.29 23.43
C LEU A 176 -20.27 -0.77 22.15
N THR A 177 -21.30 0.06 22.28
CA THR A 177 -21.95 0.68 21.12
C THR A 177 -21.84 2.19 21.27
N SER A 178 -21.20 2.86 20.29
CA SER A 178 -21.10 4.32 20.34
C SER A 178 -22.44 4.99 20.03
N ASP A 179 -22.84 5.95 20.84
CA ASP A 179 -24.04 6.76 20.60
C ASP A 179 -23.77 8.02 19.75
N LYS A 180 -22.48 8.30 19.46
CA LYS A 180 -22.01 9.45 18.66
C LYS A 180 -20.95 9.05 17.65
N THR A 181 -20.77 9.89 16.63
CA THR A 181 -19.57 9.89 15.80
C THR A 181 -18.56 10.88 16.38
N VAL A 182 -17.36 10.39 16.69
CA VAL A 182 -16.26 11.10 17.33
C VAL A 182 -14.96 10.72 16.63
N GLU A 183 -14.14 11.67 16.26
CA GLU A 183 -12.85 11.38 15.60
C GLU A 183 -11.76 11.05 16.63
N LYS A 184 -11.73 11.77 17.73
CA LYS A 184 -10.68 11.68 18.77
C LYS A 184 -11.22 11.22 20.12
N GLY A 185 -12.01 10.13 20.11
CA GLY A 185 -12.44 9.47 21.32
C GLY A 185 -11.31 8.77 22.06
N LEU A 186 -11.63 8.21 23.21
CA LEU A 186 -10.69 7.42 24.01
C LEU A 186 -11.39 6.28 24.78
N LEU A 187 -10.59 5.33 25.28
CA LEU A 187 -11.02 4.23 26.12
C LEU A 187 -10.61 4.48 27.57
N ARG A 188 -11.54 4.32 28.53
CA ARG A 188 -11.27 4.31 29.98
C ARG A 188 -11.65 2.99 30.60
N ILE A 189 -10.86 2.56 31.57
CA ILE A 189 -11.09 1.37 32.39
C ILE A 189 -10.97 1.79 33.85
N PHE A 190 -11.99 1.60 34.64
CA PHE A 190 -11.99 1.89 36.08
C PHE A 190 -12.31 0.66 36.91
N LEU A 191 -11.47 0.35 37.85
CA LEU A 191 -11.72 -0.68 38.86
C LEU A 191 -12.88 -0.27 39.77
N GLU A 192 -13.85 -1.16 39.99
CA GLU A 192 -14.98 -0.98 40.88
C GLU A 192 -14.82 -1.90 42.12
N GLY A 193 -15.12 -1.35 43.30
CA GLY A 193 -14.97 -2.08 44.53
C GLY A 193 -13.56 -2.03 45.12
N SER A 194 -13.25 -2.97 46.00
CA SER A 194 -12.00 -3.00 46.79
C SER A 194 -11.01 -4.11 46.40
N GLU A 195 -11.39 -4.96 45.44
CA GLU A 195 -10.54 -6.04 44.98
C GLU A 195 -9.47 -5.51 44.01
N SER A 196 -8.39 -6.27 43.88
CA SER A 196 -7.33 -5.96 42.90
C SER A 196 -7.38 -6.92 41.71
N VAL A 197 -7.07 -6.43 40.52
CA VAL A 197 -7.10 -7.18 39.27
C VAL A 197 -5.82 -6.97 38.49
N ASP A 198 -5.28 -8.04 37.93
CA ASP A 198 -4.23 -7.99 36.91
C ASP A 198 -4.89 -7.98 35.51
N ILE A 199 -4.45 -7.09 34.62
CA ILE A 199 -4.96 -6.99 33.25
C ILE A 199 -3.80 -6.92 32.26
N ASP A 200 -3.99 -7.53 31.10
CA ASP A 200 -3.05 -7.57 30.00
C ASP A 200 -3.79 -7.64 28.66
N HIS A 201 -3.13 -7.32 27.56
CA HIS A 201 -3.70 -7.35 26.21
C HIS A 201 -5.08 -6.71 26.14
N VAL A 202 -5.15 -5.44 26.53
CA VAL A 202 -6.35 -4.61 26.39
C VAL A 202 -6.54 -4.26 24.91
N SER A 203 -7.66 -4.66 24.35
CA SER A 203 -7.91 -4.56 22.90
C SER A 203 -9.31 -4.02 22.63
N LEU A 204 -9.43 -3.22 21.56
CA LEU A 204 -10.69 -2.65 21.10
C LEU A 204 -10.72 -2.64 19.56
N PHE A 205 -11.63 -3.42 18.97
CA PHE A 205 -11.80 -3.48 17.52
C PHE A 205 -13.17 -2.99 17.08
N PRO A 206 -13.28 -2.24 15.96
CA PRO A 206 -14.56 -2.02 15.29
C PRO A 206 -15.14 -3.36 14.81
N ALA A 207 -16.42 -3.60 15.03
CA ALA A 207 -17.07 -4.87 14.67
C ALA A 207 -17.16 -5.12 13.15
N ASP A 208 -17.01 -4.08 12.33
CA ASP A 208 -16.94 -4.17 10.88
C ASP A 208 -15.54 -4.50 10.33
N SER A 209 -14.52 -4.61 11.19
CA SER A 209 -13.16 -4.96 10.76
C SER A 209 -13.14 -6.31 10.04
N TRP A 210 -12.40 -6.37 8.91
CA TRP A 210 -12.23 -7.61 8.18
C TRP A 210 -10.93 -8.30 8.61
N GLN A 211 -11.02 -9.43 9.30
CA GLN A 211 -9.86 -10.19 9.79
C GLN A 211 -8.86 -9.30 10.59
N GLY A 212 -9.38 -8.39 11.41
CA GLY A 212 -8.58 -7.45 12.18
C GLY A 212 -8.04 -6.26 11.37
N MET A 213 -8.49 -6.07 10.14
CA MET A 213 -8.10 -4.93 9.29
C MET A 213 -9.27 -3.95 9.10
N ARG A 214 -8.97 -2.66 8.96
CA ARG A 214 -9.97 -1.61 8.73
C ARG A 214 -10.72 -1.85 7.42
N ALA A 215 -12.04 -1.94 7.51
CA ALA A 215 -12.91 -2.25 6.38
C ALA A 215 -12.84 -1.23 5.25
N ASP A 216 -12.73 0.07 5.56
CA ASP A 216 -12.59 1.16 4.59
C ASP A 216 -11.28 1.04 3.79
N LEU A 217 -10.14 0.80 4.46
CA LEU A 217 -8.85 0.64 3.81
C LEU A 217 -8.79 -0.64 2.96
N VAL A 218 -9.32 -1.76 3.46
CA VAL A 218 -9.42 -3.01 2.67
C VAL A 218 -10.28 -2.80 1.42
N LYS A 219 -11.37 -2.02 1.53
CA LYS A 219 -12.21 -1.67 0.38
C LYS A 219 -11.45 -0.83 -0.65
N ASP A 220 -10.70 0.17 -0.21
CA ASP A 220 -9.90 1.01 -1.11
C ASP A 220 -8.86 0.20 -1.89
N LEU A 221 -8.26 -0.82 -1.24
CA LEU A 221 -7.33 -1.74 -1.90
C LEU A 221 -8.04 -2.66 -2.90
N ALA A 222 -9.20 -3.20 -2.54
CA ALA A 222 -9.97 -4.08 -3.41
C ALA A 222 -10.48 -3.35 -4.66
N ASP A 223 -10.97 -2.11 -4.50
CA ASP A 223 -11.48 -1.29 -5.60
C ASP A 223 -10.38 -0.85 -6.60
N LEU A 224 -9.11 -0.89 -6.18
CA LEU A 224 -7.96 -0.63 -7.06
C LEU A 224 -7.71 -1.78 -8.04
N HIS A 225 -8.15 -3.02 -7.72
CA HIS A 225 -7.91 -4.23 -8.50
C HIS A 225 -6.42 -4.55 -8.73
N PRO A 226 -5.58 -4.56 -7.70
CA PRO A 226 -4.15 -4.82 -7.86
C PRO A 226 -3.90 -6.26 -8.30
N GLY A 227 -2.93 -6.48 -9.19
CA GLY A 227 -2.49 -7.80 -9.60
C GLY A 227 -1.37 -8.38 -8.75
N ILE A 228 -0.63 -7.53 -8.02
CA ILE A 228 0.48 -7.89 -7.14
C ILE A 228 0.40 -7.10 -5.84
N PHE A 229 0.76 -7.74 -4.72
CA PHE A 229 0.89 -7.10 -3.41
C PHE A 229 2.26 -7.38 -2.82
N ARG A 230 3.14 -6.37 -2.80
CA ARG A 230 4.45 -6.39 -2.17
C ARG A 230 4.32 -5.99 -0.70
N PHE A 231 4.87 -6.80 0.20
CA PHE A 231 4.92 -6.57 1.65
C PHE A 231 6.15 -7.24 2.28
N PRO A 232 6.55 -6.96 3.53
CA PRO A 232 5.97 -6.03 4.51
C PRO A 232 6.51 -4.62 4.33
N GLY A 233 7.29 -4.36 3.32
CA GLY A 233 7.86 -3.07 3.03
C GLY A 233 9.11 -3.10 2.20
N GLY A 234 9.70 -1.99 2.26
CA GLY A 234 10.97 -1.41 1.91
C GLY A 234 11.96 -1.52 3.06
N CYS A 235 12.47 -0.37 3.55
CA CYS A 235 13.51 -0.32 4.60
C CYS A 235 13.11 -1.02 5.93
N ILE A 236 11.84 -1.22 6.18
CA ILE A 236 11.36 -1.99 7.34
C ILE A 236 11.87 -3.44 7.33
N VAL A 237 12.12 -4.00 6.14
CA VAL A 237 12.67 -5.36 5.98
C VAL A 237 14.07 -5.47 6.56
N GLU A 238 14.86 -4.42 6.39
CA GLU A 238 16.27 -4.35 6.82
C GLU A 238 16.39 -4.01 8.30
N GLY A 239 15.48 -3.14 8.82
CA GLY A 239 15.57 -2.52 10.13
C GLY A 239 16.64 -1.43 10.20
N THR A 240 16.68 -0.70 11.30
CA THR A 240 17.78 0.20 11.64
C THR A 240 19.06 -0.61 11.88
N ASP A 241 18.89 -1.75 12.53
CA ASP A 241 19.90 -2.79 12.74
C ASP A 241 19.26 -4.18 12.51
N LEU A 242 20.07 -5.23 12.61
CA LEU A 242 19.59 -6.60 12.40
C LEU A 242 18.60 -7.07 13.48
N ALA A 243 18.62 -6.48 14.67
CA ALA A 243 17.69 -6.84 15.76
C ALA A 243 16.28 -6.31 15.47
N THR A 244 16.19 -5.13 14.86
CA THR A 244 14.93 -4.44 14.54
C THR A 244 14.38 -4.77 13.13
N ARG A 245 15.11 -5.63 12.35
CA ARG A 245 14.60 -6.11 11.05
C ARG A 245 13.25 -6.78 11.19
N TYR A 246 12.44 -6.72 10.14
CA TYR A 246 11.16 -7.41 10.12
C TYR A 246 11.35 -8.94 10.02
N GLN A 247 11.15 -9.66 11.14
CA GLN A 247 11.25 -11.11 11.19
C GLN A 247 9.88 -11.75 11.10
N TRP A 248 9.55 -12.31 9.92
CA TRP A 248 8.22 -12.85 9.63
C TRP A 248 7.76 -13.94 10.63
N LYS A 249 8.70 -14.75 11.16
CA LYS A 249 8.39 -15.78 12.15
C LYS A 249 7.85 -15.21 13.47
N ASN A 250 8.12 -13.93 13.76
CA ASN A 250 7.56 -13.21 14.88
C ASN A 250 6.12 -12.76 14.63
N THR A 251 5.64 -12.81 13.40
CA THR A 251 4.38 -12.23 12.95
C THR A 251 3.30 -13.28 12.71
N VAL A 252 3.57 -14.54 13.02
CA VAL A 252 2.64 -15.67 12.86
C VAL A 252 2.38 -16.36 14.19
N GLY A 253 1.27 -17.09 14.29
CA GLY A 253 0.76 -17.63 15.55
C GLY A 253 -0.19 -16.65 16.24
N PRO A 254 -0.62 -16.94 17.49
CA PRO A 254 -1.53 -16.08 18.25
C PRO A 254 -0.97 -14.66 18.40
N ALA A 255 -1.80 -13.65 18.10
CA ALA A 255 -1.37 -12.25 18.10
C ALA A 255 -0.90 -11.79 19.49
N GLU A 256 -1.46 -12.36 20.55
CA GLU A 256 -1.10 -12.06 21.92
C GLU A 256 0.32 -12.50 22.31
N ASN A 257 0.91 -13.43 21.55
CA ASN A 257 2.27 -13.93 21.80
C ASN A 257 3.28 -13.49 20.73
N ARG A 258 2.91 -12.54 19.86
CA ARG A 258 3.83 -11.91 18.91
C ARG A 258 4.61 -10.80 19.63
N PRO A 259 5.95 -10.80 19.60
CA PRO A 259 6.73 -9.81 20.36
C PRO A 259 6.64 -8.43 19.75
N LEU A 260 6.84 -7.41 20.57
CA LEU A 260 7.03 -6.05 20.10
C LEU A 260 8.29 -5.95 19.24
N ASN A 261 8.22 -5.17 18.16
CA ASN A 261 9.37 -4.75 17.38
C ASN A 261 9.46 -3.21 17.34
N GLU A 262 10.66 -2.66 17.38
CA GLU A 262 10.85 -1.23 17.16
C GLU A 262 10.69 -0.94 15.66
N ASN A 263 9.85 0.04 15.33
CA ASN A 263 9.68 0.43 13.93
C ASN A 263 10.92 1.19 13.45
N ARG A 264 11.43 0.81 12.29
CA ARG A 264 12.55 1.45 11.61
C ARG A 264 12.42 2.99 11.51
N TRP A 265 11.19 3.51 11.41
CA TRP A 265 10.89 4.91 11.20
C TRP A 265 10.73 5.72 12.50
N ASN A 266 10.92 5.10 13.66
CA ASN A 266 10.75 5.72 14.97
C ASN A 266 11.51 7.03 15.10
N TYR A 267 12.83 7.03 14.82
CA TYR A 267 13.71 8.20 14.97
C TYR A 267 14.34 8.68 13.65
N THR A 268 13.87 8.23 12.51
CA THR A 268 14.55 8.47 11.22
C THR A 268 14.38 9.89 10.71
N PHE A 269 13.18 10.46 10.86
CA PHE A 269 12.88 11.79 10.30
C PHE A 269 12.91 12.89 11.37
N PRO A 270 13.97 13.74 11.42
CA PRO A 270 14.09 14.80 12.44
C PRO A 270 12.93 15.80 12.44
N HIS A 271 12.28 15.99 11.31
CA HIS A 271 11.16 16.92 11.18
C HIS A 271 9.85 16.38 11.79
N ARG A 272 9.73 15.05 11.97
CA ARG A 272 8.54 14.37 12.55
C ARG A 272 8.95 13.06 13.20
N MET A 273 9.60 13.13 14.36
CA MET A 273 9.94 11.95 15.15
C MET A 273 8.74 11.46 15.97
N TYR A 274 8.54 10.17 16.00
CA TYR A 274 7.53 9.51 16.81
C TYR A 274 8.17 8.44 17.69
N PRO A 275 8.61 8.79 18.93
CA PRO A 275 9.31 7.86 19.83
C PRO A 275 8.43 6.71 20.35
N ASN A 276 7.13 6.73 20.06
CA ASN A 276 6.16 5.68 20.35
C ASN A 276 5.84 4.79 19.12
N TYR A 277 6.59 4.89 18.03
CA TYR A 277 6.32 4.12 16.84
C TYR A 277 6.92 2.72 16.93
N TYR A 278 6.12 1.78 17.40
CA TYR A 278 6.45 0.36 17.53
C TYR A 278 5.49 -0.48 16.70
N GLN A 279 5.90 -1.72 16.40
CA GLN A 279 5.10 -2.72 15.71
C GLN A 279 4.68 -3.79 16.71
N THR A 280 3.37 -3.90 16.96
CA THR A 280 2.82 -4.99 17.77
C THR A 280 2.79 -6.32 17.01
N LEU A 281 3.06 -6.30 15.70
CA LEU A 281 3.00 -7.42 14.78
C LEU A 281 1.62 -8.11 14.75
N GLY A 282 0.59 -7.43 15.22
CA GLY A 282 -0.80 -7.89 15.10
C GLY A 282 -1.24 -8.01 13.64
N LEU A 283 -0.76 -7.10 12.77
CA LEU A 283 -0.76 -7.25 11.33
C LEU A 283 0.57 -7.88 10.92
N GLY A 284 0.54 -9.10 10.39
CA GLY A 284 1.72 -9.86 10.05
C GLY A 284 1.60 -10.61 8.73
N PHE A 285 2.52 -11.54 8.48
CA PHE A 285 2.57 -12.24 7.19
C PHE A 285 1.31 -13.06 6.90
N TYR A 286 0.71 -13.67 7.92
CA TYR A 286 -0.55 -14.39 7.74
C TYR A 286 -1.66 -13.46 7.25
N GLU A 287 -1.81 -12.32 7.88
CA GLU A 287 -2.79 -11.30 7.54
C GLU A 287 -2.53 -10.70 6.15
N PHE A 288 -1.26 -10.48 5.76
CA PHE A 288 -0.90 -10.02 4.42
C PHE A 288 -1.25 -11.06 3.34
N PHE A 289 -1.04 -12.34 3.59
CA PHE A 289 -1.47 -13.39 2.67
C PHE A 289 -2.99 -13.45 2.54
N LEU A 290 -3.74 -13.36 3.64
CA LEU A 290 -5.21 -13.28 3.60
C LEU A 290 -5.68 -12.05 2.81
N LEU A 291 -5.04 -10.90 3.02
CA LEU A 291 -5.36 -9.68 2.29
C LEU A 291 -5.08 -9.83 0.80
N SER A 292 -3.96 -10.47 0.42
CA SER A 292 -3.65 -10.77 -0.98
C SER A 292 -4.78 -11.53 -1.67
N GLU A 293 -5.30 -12.58 -1.04
CA GLU A 293 -6.44 -13.33 -1.55
C GLU A 293 -7.72 -12.48 -1.62
N LYS A 294 -7.98 -11.69 -0.57
CA LYS A 294 -9.17 -10.83 -0.49
C LYS A 294 -9.25 -9.81 -1.61
N ILE A 295 -8.12 -9.20 -1.97
CA ILE A 295 -8.05 -8.17 -3.02
C ILE A 295 -7.74 -8.74 -4.41
N GLY A 296 -7.51 -10.06 -4.51
CA GLY A 296 -7.22 -10.75 -5.77
C GLY A 296 -5.82 -10.51 -6.32
N ALA A 297 -4.86 -10.13 -5.47
CA ALA A 297 -3.47 -9.88 -5.82
C ALA A 297 -2.57 -11.10 -5.53
N GLU A 298 -1.56 -11.34 -6.37
CA GLU A 298 -0.51 -12.31 -6.04
C GLU A 298 0.38 -11.74 -4.91
N PRO A 299 0.74 -12.52 -3.89
CA PRO A 299 1.64 -12.04 -2.85
C PRO A 299 3.10 -12.00 -3.34
N LEU A 300 3.83 -10.93 -2.96
CA LEU A 300 5.27 -10.80 -3.12
C LEU A 300 5.88 -10.41 -1.76
N PRO A 301 6.15 -11.38 -0.90
CA PRO A 301 6.87 -11.12 0.34
C PRO A 301 8.33 -10.78 0.05
N VAL A 302 8.88 -9.78 0.77
CA VAL A 302 10.28 -9.39 0.74
C VAL A 302 10.94 -9.71 2.08
N LEU A 303 12.10 -10.35 2.06
CA LEU A 303 12.84 -10.77 3.24
C LEU A 303 14.24 -10.16 3.32
N SER A 304 14.72 -9.99 4.56
CA SER A 304 16.09 -9.55 4.81
C SER A 304 17.12 -10.53 4.26
N CYS A 305 18.14 -10.00 3.61
CA CYS A 305 19.30 -10.76 3.14
C CYS A 305 20.48 -10.76 4.13
N GLY A 306 20.24 -10.35 5.40
CA GLY A 306 21.28 -10.26 6.43
C GLY A 306 22.11 -8.99 6.35
N LEU A 307 21.60 -7.96 5.67
CA LEU A 307 22.14 -6.60 5.68
C LEU A 307 21.18 -5.71 6.48
N ALA A 308 21.70 -4.95 7.44
CA ALA A 308 20.98 -3.82 8.00
C ALA A 308 20.93 -2.67 6.98
N CYS A 309 20.08 -1.70 7.21
CA CYS A 309 19.90 -0.59 6.28
C CYS A 309 21.22 0.15 5.99
N GLN A 310 21.67 0.12 4.73
CA GLN A 310 22.93 0.72 4.31
C GLN A 310 22.91 2.26 4.34
N TYR A 311 21.73 2.91 4.40
CA TYR A 311 21.64 4.35 4.64
C TYR A 311 22.05 4.76 6.07
N GLN A 312 21.98 3.83 7.02
CA GLN A 312 22.25 4.11 8.45
C GLN A 312 23.48 3.38 8.98
N ASN A 313 24.02 2.44 8.23
CA ASN A 313 25.14 1.61 8.65
C ASN A 313 26.26 1.64 7.61
N ASP A 314 27.51 1.72 8.06
CA ASP A 314 28.68 1.61 7.19
C ASP A 314 28.83 0.16 6.69
N ASP A 315 29.01 -0.02 5.39
CA ASP A 315 29.23 -1.33 4.77
C ASP A 315 30.45 -2.08 5.33
N ASN A 316 31.39 -1.36 5.94
CA ASN A 316 32.57 -1.93 6.60
C ASN A 316 32.32 -2.30 8.07
N ASP A 317 31.16 -1.96 8.64
CA ASP A 317 30.83 -2.35 10.00
C ASP A 317 30.40 -3.82 10.04
N LYS A 318 31.30 -4.67 10.51
CA LYS A 318 31.07 -6.11 10.64
C LYS A 318 29.98 -6.48 11.66
N ASN A 319 29.56 -5.55 12.50
CA ASN A 319 28.48 -5.77 13.46
C ASN A 319 27.11 -5.40 12.88
N ALA A 320 27.06 -4.54 11.88
CA ALA A 320 25.83 -4.13 11.23
C ALA A 320 25.29 -5.17 10.22
N HIS A 321 26.18 -6.05 9.71
CA HIS A 321 25.86 -7.00 8.64
C HIS A 321 26.29 -8.42 8.99
N VAL A 322 25.42 -9.40 8.73
CA VAL A 322 25.77 -10.82 8.92
C VAL A 322 26.86 -11.21 7.93
N CYS A 323 27.90 -11.92 8.37
CA CYS A 323 28.85 -12.50 7.43
C CYS A 323 28.22 -13.66 6.63
N THR A 324 28.74 -13.91 5.45
CA THR A 324 28.19 -14.97 4.55
C THR A 324 28.26 -16.37 5.16
N ALA A 325 29.21 -16.63 6.09
CA ALA A 325 29.33 -17.90 6.80
C ALA A 325 28.15 -18.15 7.77
N ASP A 326 27.56 -17.07 8.32
CA ASP A 326 26.47 -17.13 9.30
C ASP A 326 25.10 -16.81 8.67
N LEU A 327 25.00 -16.80 7.34
CA LEU A 327 23.79 -16.40 6.63
C LEU A 327 22.68 -17.47 6.61
N GLN A 328 22.99 -18.73 6.98
CA GLN A 328 22.04 -19.82 6.89
C GLN A 328 20.70 -19.57 7.58
N PRO A 329 20.59 -18.97 8.78
CA PRO A 329 19.31 -18.68 9.41
C PRO A 329 18.40 -17.77 8.58
N TYR A 330 18.96 -16.82 7.82
CA TYR A 330 18.21 -15.94 6.93
C TYR A 330 17.71 -16.67 5.68
N ILE A 331 18.52 -17.60 5.16
CA ILE A 331 18.12 -18.46 4.05
C ILE A 331 17.01 -19.41 4.50
N ASP A 332 17.13 -19.97 5.71
CA ASP A 332 16.09 -20.82 6.30
C ASP A 332 14.79 -20.03 6.50
N ASP A 333 14.84 -18.74 6.84
CA ASP A 333 13.66 -17.88 6.90
C ASP A 333 12.93 -17.84 5.55
N ALA A 334 13.65 -17.72 4.44
CA ALA A 334 13.05 -17.73 3.11
C ALA A 334 12.46 -19.10 2.72
N LEU A 335 13.18 -20.18 3.01
CA LEU A 335 12.71 -21.54 2.72
C LEU A 335 11.48 -21.92 3.57
N ASP A 336 11.49 -21.52 4.84
CA ASP A 336 10.39 -21.74 5.79
C ASP A 336 9.14 -20.91 5.40
N LEU A 337 9.34 -19.69 4.89
CA LEU A 337 8.22 -18.87 4.41
C LEU A 337 7.54 -19.50 3.20
N ILE A 338 8.31 -20.03 2.25
CA ILE A 338 7.74 -20.74 1.12
C ILE A 338 6.97 -21.98 1.58
N GLU A 339 7.49 -22.70 2.60
CA GLU A 339 6.76 -23.82 3.21
C GLU A 339 5.50 -23.34 3.95
N PHE A 340 5.58 -22.23 4.70
CA PHE A 340 4.39 -21.64 5.36
C PHE A 340 3.31 -21.32 4.33
N ALA A 341 3.68 -20.67 3.23
CA ALA A 341 2.72 -20.27 2.21
C ALA A 341 2.16 -21.47 1.41
N ASN A 342 3.00 -22.44 1.02
CA ASN A 342 2.66 -23.45 0.04
C ASN A 342 2.74 -24.89 0.55
N GLY A 343 3.38 -25.14 1.70
CA GLY A 343 3.60 -26.46 2.23
C GLY A 343 2.29 -27.18 2.62
N PRO A 344 2.30 -28.51 2.60
CA PRO A 344 1.14 -29.29 3.05
C PRO A 344 0.92 -29.13 4.56
N VAL A 345 -0.30 -29.36 5.02
CA VAL A 345 -0.67 -29.28 6.46
C VAL A 345 0.07 -30.29 7.35
N THR A 346 0.78 -31.25 6.74
CA THR A 346 1.65 -32.20 7.44
C THR A 346 3.05 -31.67 7.68
N SER A 347 3.48 -30.60 7.00
CA SER A 347 4.76 -29.95 7.22
C SER A 347 4.69 -29.02 8.44
N LYS A 348 5.84 -28.63 8.99
CA LYS A 348 5.91 -27.77 10.18
C LYS A 348 5.17 -26.43 9.97
N TRP A 349 5.52 -25.72 8.91
CA TRP A 349 5.00 -24.37 8.65
C TRP A 349 3.62 -24.39 7.98
N GLY A 350 3.34 -25.38 7.13
CA GLY A 350 2.00 -25.61 6.58
C GLY A 350 0.97 -25.97 7.66
N ARG A 351 1.42 -26.69 8.73
CA ARG A 351 0.58 -26.96 9.91
C ARG A 351 0.25 -25.67 10.64
N LEU A 352 1.25 -24.82 10.91
CA LEU A 352 1.00 -23.55 11.58
C LEU A 352 0.00 -22.69 10.80
N ARG A 353 0.13 -22.60 9.46
CA ARG A 353 -0.86 -21.91 8.61
C ARG A 353 -2.26 -22.48 8.81
N ALA A 354 -2.39 -23.80 8.81
CA ALA A 354 -3.67 -24.47 9.01
C ALA A 354 -4.26 -24.22 10.42
N ASP A 355 -3.42 -24.26 11.45
CA ASP A 355 -3.81 -24.00 12.84
C ASP A 355 -4.25 -22.53 13.04
N MET A 356 -3.73 -21.60 12.21
CA MET A 356 -4.18 -20.21 12.14
C MET A 356 -5.49 -20.03 11.34
N GLY A 357 -6.05 -21.09 10.77
CA GLY A 357 -7.35 -21.07 10.09
C GLY A 357 -7.31 -21.17 8.56
N HIS A 358 -6.13 -21.30 7.94
CA HIS A 358 -5.99 -21.39 6.49
C HIS A 358 -5.26 -22.68 6.05
N PRO A 359 -5.97 -23.82 5.96
CA PRO A 359 -5.34 -25.10 5.59
C PRO A 359 -4.89 -25.16 4.11
N ALA A 360 -5.54 -24.40 3.21
CA ALA A 360 -5.16 -24.33 1.81
C ALA A 360 -3.83 -23.56 1.61
N PRO A 361 -3.03 -23.87 0.57
CA PRO A 361 -1.85 -23.06 0.25
C PRO A 361 -2.25 -21.69 -0.29
N PHE A 362 -1.45 -20.65 -0.01
CA PHE A 362 -1.60 -19.29 -0.54
C PHE A 362 -1.11 -19.15 -2.00
N ASN A 363 -0.56 -20.21 -2.59
CA ASN A 363 -0.05 -20.24 -3.97
C ASN A 363 1.02 -19.17 -4.24
N LEU A 364 1.95 -18.99 -3.31
CA LEU A 364 3.11 -18.11 -3.46
C LEU A 364 3.93 -18.54 -4.69
N LYS A 365 4.21 -17.59 -5.59
CA LYS A 365 4.94 -17.85 -6.84
C LYS A 365 6.28 -17.12 -6.91
N GLN A 366 6.50 -16.16 -6.03
CA GLN A 366 7.67 -15.29 -6.07
C GLN A 366 8.03 -14.77 -4.68
N ILE A 367 9.31 -14.44 -4.48
CA ILE A 367 9.86 -13.90 -3.25
C ILE A 367 10.92 -12.85 -3.55
N GLY A 368 10.92 -11.74 -2.82
CA GLY A 368 11.97 -10.75 -2.85
C GLY A 368 13.02 -11.03 -1.76
N ILE A 369 14.29 -10.86 -2.09
CA ILE A 369 15.41 -11.03 -1.17
C ILE A 369 16.21 -9.72 -1.11
N GLY A 370 16.17 -9.05 0.04
CA GLY A 370 16.75 -7.72 0.23
C GLY A 370 15.85 -6.61 -0.29
N ASN A 371 16.10 -5.40 0.16
CA ASN A 371 15.42 -4.17 -0.23
C ASN A 371 16.44 -3.06 -0.45
N GLU A 372 16.43 -2.40 -1.61
CA GLU A 372 17.31 -1.27 -1.94
C GLU A 372 18.81 -1.49 -1.73
N GLN A 373 19.26 -2.74 -1.56
CA GLN A 373 20.67 -3.01 -1.34
C GLN A 373 21.52 -2.67 -2.57
N TRP A 374 22.72 -2.16 -2.30
CA TRP A 374 23.71 -1.81 -3.32
C TRP A 374 25.11 -2.36 -2.96
N GLY A 375 26.08 -2.15 -3.87
CA GLY A 375 27.47 -2.55 -3.69
C GLY A 375 27.71 -4.05 -3.68
N PRO A 376 28.94 -4.51 -3.36
CA PRO A 376 29.34 -5.91 -3.50
C PRO A 376 28.76 -6.85 -2.43
N LEU A 377 28.41 -6.35 -1.25
CA LEU A 377 27.92 -7.17 -0.15
C LEU A 377 26.60 -7.87 -0.47
N TYR A 378 25.76 -7.23 -1.27
CA TYR A 378 24.44 -7.75 -1.59
C TYR A 378 24.47 -8.96 -2.53
N PRO A 379 25.09 -8.92 -3.73
CA PRO A 379 25.10 -10.05 -4.64
C PRO A 379 25.84 -11.27 -4.08
N GLU A 380 26.82 -11.10 -3.18
CA GLU A 380 27.48 -12.22 -2.48
C GLU A 380 26.47 -13.02 -1.63
N ARG A 381 25.60 -12.32 -0.91
CA ARG A 381 24.53 -12.92 -0.09
C ARG A 381 23.44 -13.51 -0.95
N LEU A 382 22.92 -12.73 -1.91
CA LEU A 382 21.85 -13.15 -2.80
C LEU A 382 22.19 -14.44 -3.55
N ALA A 383 23.46 -14.62 -3.94
CA ALA A 383 23.91 -15.85 -4.60
C ALA A 383 23.63 -17.11 -3.77
N LEU A 384 23.78 -17.03 -2.44
CA LEU A 384 23.51 -18.15 -1.53
C LEU A 384 22.00 -18.44 -1.42
N PHE A 385 21.17 -17.41 -1.36
CA PHE A 385 19.71 -17.55 -1.40
C PHE A 385 19.24 -18.17 -2.73
N VAL A 386 19.70 -17.63 -3.86
CA VAL A 386 19.36 -18.15 -5.20
C VAL A 386 19.69 -19.62 -5.31
N LYS A 387 20.89 -20.03 -4.89
CA LYS A 387 21.33 -21.42 -4.92
C LYS A 387 20.37 -22.34 -4.13
N GLN A 388 20.03 -21.99 -2.91
CA GLN A 388 19.24 -22.86 -2.03
C GLN A 388 17.75 -22.83 -2.36
N ILE A 389 17.20 -21.66 -2.70
CA ILE A 389 15.78 -21.54 -3.11
C ILE A 389 15.57 -22.35 -4.40
N ARG A 390 16.42 -22.21 -5.40
CA ARG A 390 16.28 -22.98 -6.65
C ARG A 390 16.46 -24.48 -6.48
N ALA A 391 17.30 -24.91 -5.53
CA ALA A 391 17.47 -26.33 -5.24
C ALA A 391 16.21 -26.95 -4.60
N LYS A 392 15.52 -26.22 -3.71
CA LYS A 392 14.35 -26.73 -2.98
C LYS A 392 13.02 -26.38 -3.65
N TYR A 393 12.91 -25.19 -4.25
CA TYR A 393 11.70 -24.63 -4.84
C TYR A 393 11.96 -24.00 -6.22
N PRO A 394 12.31 -24.80 -7.24
CA PRO A 394 12.78 -24.30 -8.54
C PRO A 394 11.73 -23.47 -9.31
N HIS A 395 10.46 -23.56 -8.95
CA HIS A 395 9.35 -22.84 -9.56
C HIS A 395 9.09 -21.45 -8.94
N ILE A 396 9.72 -21.14 -7.79
CA ILE A 396 9.59 -19.84 -7.14
C ILE A 396 10.49 -18.83 -7.85
N LYS A 397 9.92 -17.75 -8.32
CA LYS A 397 10.66 -16.64 -8.91
C LYS A 397 11.35 -15.83 -7.82
N ILE A 398 12.56 -15.39 -8.11
CA ILE A 398 13.37 -14.59 -7.18
C ILE A 398 13.47 -13.16 -7.72
N CYS A 399 13.11 -12.20 -6.89
CA CYS A 399 13.29 -10.79 -7.13
C CYS A 399 14.50 -10.29 -6.34
N GLY A 400 15.44 -9.64 -7.03
CA GLY A 400 16.59 -8.96 -6.42
C GLY A 400 16.53 -7.46 -6.70
N SER A 401 17.31 -6.68 -5.94
CA SER A 401 17.33 -5.21 -6.00
C SER A 401 18.44 -4.69 -6.92
N SER A 402 18.17 -3.59 -7.63
CA SER A 402 19.18 -2.79 -8.34
C SER A 402 19.68 -1.58 -7.50
N GLY A 403 19.32 -1.52 -6.22
CA GLY A 403 19.61 -0.41 -5.33
C GLY A 403 18.50 0.65 -5.33
N PRO A 404 18.70 1.76 -4.59
CA PRO A 404 17.66 2.78 -4.37
C PRO A 404 17.57 3.84 -5.47
N SER A 405 18.49 3.81 -6.44
CA SER A 405 18.63 4.88 -7.45
C SER A 405 18.05 4.46 -8.79
N ALA A 406 17.43 5.41 -9.50
CA ALA A 406 16.86 5.19 -10.83
C ALA A 406 17.93 5.01 -11.94
N SER A 407 19.19 5.31 -11.67
CA SER A 407 20.30 5.25 -12.65
C SER A 407 21.64 5.46 -11.93
N GLY A 408 22.74 5.32 -12.67
CA GLY A 408 24.07 5.58 -12.18
C GLY A 408 24.86 4.31 -11.85
N LYS A 409 26.07 4.48 -11.33
CA LYS A 409 27.04 3.40 -11.17
C LYS A 409 26.51 2.23 -10.33
N GLU A 410 25.85 2.50 -9.21
CA GLU A 410 25.31 1.43 -8.34
C GLU A 410 24.13 0.70 -8.98
N PHE A 411 23.26 1.45 -9.68
CA PHE A 411 22.17 0.87 -10.46
C PHE A 411 22.70 -0.05 -11.58
N ASP A 412 23.68 0.40 -12.36
CA ASP A 412 24.27 -0.37 -13.45
C ASP A 412 24.96 -1.63 -12.92
N TYR A 413 25.72 -1.50 -11.82
CA TYR A 413 26.33 -2.63 -11.12
C TYR A 413 25.28 -3.62 -10.61
N GLY A 414 24.23 -3.14 -9.96
CA GLY A 414 23.11 -3.97 -9.49
C GLY A 414 22.52 -4.80 -10.63
N TRP A 415 22.17 -4.16 -11.76
CA TRP A 415 21.66 -4.85 -12.94
C TRP A 415 22.63 -5.90 -13.50
N GLU A 416 23.92 -5.59 -13.57
CA GLU A 416 24.95 -6.54 -14.02
C GLU A 416 24.95 -7.79 -13.12
N GLN A 417 24.94 -7.59 -11.80
CA GLN A 417 24.95 -8.69 -10.84
C GLN A 417 23.64 -9.52 -10.90
N MET A 418 22.48 -8.87 -11.03
CA MET A 418 21.21 -9.58 -11.15
C MET A 418 21.17 -10.48 -12.40
N ARG A 419 21.68 -10.00 -13.53
CA ARG A 419 21.85 -10.81 -14.74
C ARG A 419 22.82 -11.98 -14.52
N ARG A 420 23.95 -11.75 -13.86
CA ARG A 420 24.95 -12.78 -13.53
C ARG A 420 24.37 -13.88 -12.63
N LEU A 421 23.57 -13.51 -11.66
CA LEU A 421 22.93 -14.44 -10.71
C LEU A 421 21.71 -15.14 -11.32
N GLY A 422 21.18 -14.66 -12.43
CA GLY A 422 20.02 -15.23 -13.10
C GLY A 422 18.75 -15.15 -12.27
N VAL A 423 18.54 -14.04 -11.56
CA VAL A 423 17.25 -13.76 -10.90
C VAL A 423 16.14 -13.59 -11.95
N ASP A 424 14.87 -13.72 -11.54
CA ASP A 424 13.75 -13.60 -12.46
C ASP A 424 13.30 -12.16 -12.64
N LEU A 425 13.37 -11.37 -11.56
CA LEU A 425 12.94 -9.99 -11.50
C LEU A 425 14.03 -9.11 -10.87
N VAL A 426 14.13 -7.87 -11.37
CA VAL A 426 14.98 -6.82 -10.80
C VAL A 426 14.09 -5.67 -10.34
N ASP A 427 14.18 -5.38 -9.06
CA ASP A 427 13.45 -4.30 -8.39
C ASP A 427 14.16 -2.96 -8.63
N GLU A 428 13.46 -2.02 -9.27
CA GLU A 428 13.90 -0.66 -9.55
C GLU A 428 13.03 0.35 -8.81
N HIS A 429 13.64 1.42 -8.27
CA HIS A 429 12.97 2.44 -7.48
C HIS A 429 13.12 3.84 -8.06
N TYR A 430 12.02 4.64 -8.07
CA TYR A 430 11.97 5.98 -8.66
C TYR A 430 11.17 6.96 -7.80
N TYR A 431 11.83 7.65 -6.89
CA TYR A 431 11.27 8.80 -6.18
C TYR A 431 11.80 10.08 -6.82
N MET A 432 11.15 10.49 -7.91
CA MET A 432 11.66 11.51 -8.82
C MET A 432 10.62 12.61 -9.09
N THR A 433 11.05 13.72 -9.71
CA THR A 433 10.12 14.82 -10.03
C THR A 433 9.11 14.46 -11.14
N PRO A 434 7.96 15.13 -11.25
CA PRO A 434 7.04 14.97 -12.36
C PRO A 434 7.71 15.10 -13.73
N ASP A 435 8.63 16.06 -13.89
CA ASP A 435 9.41 16.27 -15.12
C ASP A 435 10.29 15.04 -15.47
N TRP A 436 10.85 14.37 -14.47
CA TRP A 436 11.59 13.13 -14.70
C TRP A 436 10.68 12.03 -15.24
N PHE A 437 9.48 11.85 -14.67
CA PHE A 437 8.52 10.84 -15.12
C PHE A 437 8.11 11.09 -16.58
N LEU A 438 7.82 12.33 -16.95
CA LEU A 438 7.51 12.72 -18.32
C LEU A 438 8.66 12.40 -19.29
N LYS A 439 9.90 12.75 -18.91
CA LYS A 439 11.09 12.51 -19.76
C LYS A 439 11.49 11.03 -19.85
N ASN A 440 11.04 10.19 -18.93
CA ASN A 440 11.40 8.78 -18.88
C ASN A 440 10.28 7.82 -19.31
N ALA A 441 9.21 8.30 -19.93
CA ALA A 441 8.16 7.45 -20.48
C ALA A 441 8.68 6.45 -21.55
N GLY A 442 9.82 6.73 -22.20
CA GLY A 442 10.53 5.84 -23.11
C GLY A 442 11.61 4.97 -22.46
N ARG A 443 11.76 4.99 -21.12
CA ARG A 443 12.87 4.35 -20.40
C ARG A 443 13.14 2.91 -20.84
N TYR A 444 12.10 2.11 -20.98
CA TYR A 444 12.20 0.67 -21.23
C TYR A 444 12.25 0.29 -22.72
N ASP A 445 12.13 1.22 -23.65
CA ASP A 445 12.08 0.93 -25.09
C ASP A 445 13.38 0.27 -25.59
N ASN A 446 14.50 0.58 -24.95
CA ASN A 446 15.82 0.05 -25.29
C ASN A 446 16.38 -1.00 -24.31
N TYR A 447 15.61 -1.46 -23.32
CA TYR A 447 16.04 -2.51 -22.40
C TYR A 447 16.21 -3.85 -23.13
N ASN A 448 17.16 -4.65 -22.65
CA ASN A 448 17.35 -6.01 -23.15
C ASN A 448 16.10 -6.86 -22.87
N ARG A 449 15.53 -7.43 -23.94
CA ARG A 449 14.32 -8.26 -23.88
C ARG A 449 14.57 -9.66 -23.33
N THR A 450 15.84 -10.09 -23.22
CA THR A 450 16.25 -11.38 -22.66
C THR A 450 16.77 -11.22 -21.23
N GLY A 451 16.62 -12.26 -20.41
CA GLY A 451 17.08 -12.26 -19.01
C GLY A 451 16.03 -11.75 -18.02
N PRO A 452 16.46 -11.23 -16.85
CA PRO A 452 15.56 -10.77 -15.80
C PRO A 452 14.59 -9.69 -16.30
N LYS A 453 13.40 -9.69 -15.73
CA LYS A 453 12.36 -8.70 -16.03
C LYS A 453 12.33 -7.60 -14.97
N VAL A 454 11.79 -6.45 -15.32
CA VAL A 454 11.68 -5.31 -14.41
C VAL A 454 10.47 -5.47 -13.49
N PHE A 455 10.71 -5.24 -12.24
CA PHE A 455 9.74 -4.86 -11.24
C PHE A 455 10.00 -3.40 -10.85
N ALA A 456 9.15 -2.45 -11.26
CA ALA A 456 9.20 -1.07 -10.76
C ALA A 456 8.54 -1.06 -9.37
N GLY A 457 9.29 -1.49 -8.35
CA GLY A 457 8.74 -1.88 -7.05
C GLY A 457 8.42 -0.75 -6.12
N GLU A 458 9.04 0.42 -6.31
CA GLU A 458 8.68 1.63 -5.57
C GLU A 458 8.79 2.84 -6.50
N TYR A 459 7.69 3.56 -6.69
CA TYR A 459 7.73 4.83 -7.41
C TYR A 459 6.62 5.79 -6.97
N ALA A 460 6.95 7.07 -6.98
CA ALA A 460 6.01 8.18 -6.85
C ALA A 460 6.64 9.45 -7.42
N ALA A 461 5.81 10.30 -8.03
CA ALA A 461 6.25 11.61 -8.50
C ALA A 461 6.27 12.62 -7.34
N HIS A 462 7.46 13.13 -6.99
CA HIS A 462 7.69 14.07 -5.91
C HIS A 462 7.68 15.50 -6.40
N VAL A 463 6.66 16.26 -6.02
CA VAL A 463 6.56 17.69 -6.32
C VAL A 463 7.30 18.50 -5.26
N HIS A 464 8.38 19.18 -5.65
CA HIS A 464 9.18 19.99 -4.71
C HIS A 464 8.49 21.30 -4.31
N GLY A 465 8.92 21.87 -3.18
CA GLY A 465 8.48 23.18 -2.70
C GLY A 465 7.11 23.18 -2.02
N LEU A 466 6.58 22.00 -1.67
CA LEU A 466 5.28 21.83 -1.00
C LEU A 466 5.39 21.51 0.49
N ASP A 467 6.58 21.65 1.10
CA ASP A 467 6.83 21.24 2.48
C ASP A 467 5.93 21.92 3.51
N LYS A 468 5.50 23.15 3.21
CA LYS A 468 4.60 23.96 4.06
C LYS A 468 3.13 23.87 3.66
N GLN A 469 2.81 23.08 2.64
CA GLN A 469 1.44 22.93 2.13
C GLN A 469 0.67 21.85 2.93
N PRO A 470 -0.66 21.76 2.75
CA PRO A 470 -1.48 20.72 3.37
C PRO A 470 -0.92 19.32 3.15
N THR A 471 -1.23 18.42 4.04
CA THR A 471 -0.74 17.04 4.10
C THR A 471 -0.79 16.32 2.75
N VAL A 472 -1.91 16.38 2.05
CA VAL A 472 -2.15 15.71 0.76
C VAL A 472 -1.58 16.45 -0.47
N ALA A 473 -0.95 17.60 -0.29
CA ALA A 473 -0.58 18.49 -1.43
C ALA A 473 0.37 17.85 -2.45
N MET A 474 1.20 16.89 -2.04
CA MET A 474 2.10 16.19 -2.96
C MET A 474 1.38 15.18 -3.85
N ASN A 475 0.19 14.71 -3.48
CA ASN A 475 -0.68 13.87 -4.31
C ASN A 475 -1.57 14.72 -5.21
N ASN A 476 -0.98 15.71 -5.88
CA ASN A 476 -1.70 16.62 -6.77
C ASN A 476 -1.82 16.06 -8.20
N PHE A 477 -2.59 16.77 -9.00
CA PHE A 477 -2.88 16.36 -10.37
C PHE A 477 -1.64 16.35 -11.28
N GLU A 478 -0.66 17.24 -11.04
CA GLU A 478 0.60 17.27 -11.79
C GLU A 478 1.40 15.98 -11.58
N ALA A 479 1.54 15.54 -10.33
CA ALA A 479 2.19 14.28 -9.99
C ALA A 479 1.46 13.10 -10.66
N ALA A 480 0.16 13.01 -10.47
CA ALA A 480 -0.66 11.92 -11.02
C ALA A 480 -0.62 11.85 -12.55
N LEU A 481 -0.67 13.00 -13.23
CA LEU A 481 -0.62 13.05 -14.69
C LEU A 481 0.74 12.61 -15.24
N SER A 482 1.84 12.99 -14.56
CA SER A 482 3.19 12.58 -14.95
C SER A 482 3.41 11.07 -14.78
N GLU A 483 2.86 10.49 -13.71
CA GLU A 483 2.85 9.04 -13.51
C GLU A 483 2.01 8.33 -14.57
N ALA A 484 0.83 8.87 -14.93
CA ALA A 484 0.01 8.32 -16.00
C ALA A 484 0.77 8.30 -17.34
N ALA A 485 1.55 9.35 -17.65
CA ALA A 485 2.39 9.40 -18.83
C ALA A 485 3.50 8.33 -18.80
N PHE A 486 4.21 8.19 -17.69
CA PHE A 486 5.24 7.17 -17.49
C PHE A 486 4.68 5.75 -17.64
N MET A 487 3.50 5.50 -17.09
CA MET A 487 2.85 4.18 -17.13
C MET A 487 2.46 3.75 -18.54
N THR A 488 2.30 4.69 -19.52
CA THR A 488 2.14 4.30 -20.93
C THR A 488 3.39 3.57 -21.45
N GLY A 489 4.56 3.96 -20.97
CA GLY A 489 5.84 3.31 -21.29
C GLY A 489 5.99 1.94 -20.61
N LEU A 490 5.56 1.80 -19.36
CA LEU A 490 5.51 0.49 -18.68
C LEU A 490 4.65 -0.49 -19.49
N GLU A 491 3.44 -0.08 -19.86
CA GLU A 491 2.48 -0.91 -20.58
C GLU A 491 2.98 -1.29 -21.98
N ARG A 492 3.54 -0.33 -22.72
CA ARG A 492 4.10 -0.58 -24.05
C ARG A 492 5.21 -1.62 -24.02
N ASN A 493 5.96 -1.68 -22.94
CA ASN A 493 7.10 -2.57 -22.71
C ASN A 493 6.79 -3.75 -21.80
N ALA A 494 5.59 -4.33 -21.88
CA ALA A 494 5.17 -5.45 -21.04
C ALA A 494 5.98 -6.75 -21.24
N ASP A 495 6.81 -6.84 -22.27
CA ASP A 495 7.78 -7.91 -22.46
C ASP A 495 9.07 -7.74 -21.62
N VAL A 496 9.26 -6.54 -21.06
CA VAL A 496 10.35 -6.19 -20.13
C VAL A 496 9.80 -5.93 -18.73
N VAL A 497 8.75 -5.09 -18.60
CA VAL A 497 8.16 -4.71 -17.32
C VAL A 497 7.04 -5.69 -16.96
N TYR A 498 7.25 -6.47 -15.91
CA TYR A 498 6.27 -7.47 -15.45
C TYR A 498 5.41 -6.98 -14.30
N GLN A 499 5.94 -6.04 -13.50
CA GLN A 499 5.28 -5.55 -12.29
C GLN A 499 5.64 -4.09 -12.04
N ALA A 500 4.69 -3.35 -11.45
CA ALA A 500 4.89 -1.98 -10.99
C ALA A 500 3.98 -1.71 -9.79
N THR A 501 4.53 -1.11 -8.72
CA THR A 501 3.79 -0.80 -7.50
C THR A 501 4.07 0.61 -7.03
N TYR A 502 3.01 1.39 -6.82
CA TYR A 502 3.12 2.74 -6.22
C TYR A 502 3.51 2.64 -4.75
N ALA A 503 4.39 3.52 -4.29
CA ALA A 503 4.90 3.56 -2.92
C ALA A 503 5.03 5.00 -2.37
N PRO A 504 4.78 5.20 -1.04
CA PRO A 504 4.11 4.33 -0.09
C PRO A 504 2.59 4.23 -0.28
N LEU A 505 1.96 3.25 0.41
CA LEU A 505 0.54 2.96 0.24
C LEU A 505 -0.35 3.83 1.11
N PHE A 506 -0.04 3.93 2.40
CA PHE A 506 -0.90 4.52 3.43
C PHE A 506 -0.20 5.60 4.23
N ALA A 507 -0.95 6.67 4.57
CA ALA A 507 -0.50 7.63 5.55
C ALA A 507 -1.66 8.14 6.43
N HIS A 508 -1.47 8.10 7.75
CA HIS A 508 -2.33 8.81 8.69
C HIS A 508 -2.09 10.32 8.57
N VAL A 509 -3.14 11.12 8.42
CA VAL A 509 -3.02 12.57 8.16
C VAL A 509 -2.25 13.33 9.27
N GLU A 510 -2.28 12.83 10.50
CA GLU A 510 -1.51 13.39 11.62
C GLU A 510 -0.17 12.69 11.84
N GLY A 511 -0.04 11.43 11.43
CA GLY A 511 1.13 10.56 11.70
C GLY A 511 2.14 10.45 10.56
N TRP A 512 1.92 11.05 9.41
CA TRP A 512 2.82 10.92 8.27
C TRP A 512 4.23 11.47 8.56
N GLN A 513 5.22 10.79 8.03
CA GLN A 513 6.64 11.18 8.06
C GLN A 513 7.21 11.34 6.66
N TRP A 514 6.67 10.57 5.71
CA TRP A 514 7.01 10.57 4.30
C TRP A 514 5.76 10.85 3.46
N ARG A 515 5.89 11.47 2.31
CA ARG A 515 4.84 11.72 1.32
C ARG A 515 5.44 11.95 -0.08
N PRO A 516 4.72 11.71 -1.18
CA PRO A 516 3.27 11.44 -1.28
C PRO A 516 2.90 9.99 -0.93
N ASP A 517 1.62 9.74 -0.64
CA ASP A 517 1.06 8.43 -0.33
C ASP A 517 -0.20 8.15 -1.13
N LEU A 518 -0.48 6.88 -1.45
CA LEU A 518 -1.58 6.55 -2.35
C LEU A 518 -2.96 6.77 -1.72
N ILE A 519 -3.10 6.42 -0.43
CA ILE A 519 -4.33 6.53 0.35
C ILE A 519 -4.02 7.24 1.67
N TRP A 520 -4.72 8.34 1.91
CA TRP A 520 -4.66 9.07 3.16
C TRP A 520 -5.85 8.71 4.05
N PHE A 521 -5.67 8.71 5.37
CA PHE A 521 -6.73 8.37 6.30
C PHE A 521 -6.60 9.10 7.63
N ASN A 522 -7.73 9.24 8.34
CA ASN A 522 -7.80 9.58 9.76
C ASN A 522 -8.43 8.40 10.54
N ASN A 523 -8.82 8.64 11.77
CA ASN A 523 -9.39 7.58 12.61
C ASN A 523 -10.80 7.13 12.19
N LEU A 524 -11.51 7.87 11.33
CA LEU A 524 -12.88 7.58 10.91
C LEU A 524 -12.98 7.11 9.46
N GLU A 525 -12.14 7.61 8.57
CA GLU A 525 -12.34 7.46 7.14
C GLU A 525 -11.05 7.60 6.34
N SER A 526 -11.09 7.20 5.08
CA SER A 526 -9.99 7.29 4.11
C SER A 526 -10.33 8.21 2.95
N VAL A 527 -9.30 8.66 2.24
CA VAL A 527 -9.40 9.38 0.97
C VAL A 527 -8.42 8.81 -0.05
N ARG A 528 -8.94 8.54 -1.24
CA ARG A 528 -8.18 8.11 -2.41
C ARG A 528 -7.53 9.32 -3.05
N SER A 529 -6.21 9.31 -3.17
CA SER A 529 -5.48 10.39 -3.85
C SER A 529 -5.80 10.44 -5.35
N VAL A 530 -5.40 11.50 -6.03
CA VAL A 530 -5.51 11.56 -7.50
C VAL A 530 -4.65 10.47 -8.16
N ASN A 531 -3.49 10.17 -7.57
CA ASN A 531 -2.60 9.09 -8.00
C ASN A 531 -3.28 7.70 -7.89
N TRP A 532 -4.10 7.48 -6.87
CA TRP A 532 -4.89 6.25 -6.73
C TRP A 532 -5.78 6.00 -7.94
N TYR A 533 -6.44 7.04 -8.47
CA TYR A 533 -7.27 6.90 -9.66
C TYR A 533 -6.47 6.59 -10.92
N VAL A 534 -5.25 7.10 -11.05
CA VAL A 534 -4.33 6.72 -12.14
C VAL A 534 -4.00 5.23 -12.06
N GLN A 535 -3.57 4.74 -10.88
CA GLN A 535 -3.26 3.33 -10.68
C GLN A 535 -4.46 2.43 -10.96
N MET A 536 -5.65 2.79 -10.46
CA MET A 536 -6.91 2.08 -10.67
C MET A 536 -7.28 2.03 -12.17
N LEU A 537 -7.16 3.14 -12.90
CA LEU A 537 -7.47 3.18 -14.32
C LEU A 537 -6.55 2.27 -15.14
N TYR A 538 -5.27 2.17 -14.79
CA TYR A 538 -4.35 1.21 -15.42
C TYR A 538 -4.68 -0.23 -15.03
N ALA A 539 -4.92 -0.52 -13.75
CA ALA A 539 -5.21 -1.86 -13.26
C ALA A 539 -6.51 -2.43 -13.86
N THR A 540 -7.59 -1.63 -13.89
CA THR A 540 -8.89 -2.04 -14.43
C THR A 540 -8.96 -2.05 -15.97
N ASN A 541 -8.01 -1.41 -16.65
CA ASN A 541 -7.90 -1.34 -18.11
C ASN A 541 -6.57 -1.92 -18.62
N ARG A 542 -6.00 -2.90 -17.92
CA ARG A 542 -4.69 -3.50 -18.24
C ARG A 542 -4.67 -4.22 -19.59
N GLY A 543 -5.78 -4.85 -19.99
CA GLY A 543 -5.80 -5.75 -21.14
C GLY A 543 -5.00 -7.04 -20.90
N THR A 544 -4.77 -7.80 -21.96
CA THR A 544 -3.99 -9.05 -21.93
C THR A 544 -2.79 -9.04 -22.88
N HIS A 545 -2.81 -8.17 -23.88
CA HIS A 545 -1.75 -8.04 -24.89
C HIS A 545 -1.54 -6.59 -25.25
N VAL A 546 -0.30 -6.21 -25.44
CA VAL A 546 0.08 -4.91 -25.99
C VAL A 546 -0.30 -4.84 -27.45
N LEU A 547 -0.80 -3.69 -27.90
CA LEU A 547 -0.95 -3.33 -29.30
C LEU A 547 0.07 -2.25 -29.67
N SER A 548 0.65 -2.35 -30.86
CA SER A 548 1.52 -1.29 -31.35
C SER A 548 0.68 -0.04 -31.63
N LEU A 549 0.99 1.06 -30.95
CA LEU A 549 0.45 2.39 -31.19
C LEU A 549 1.59 3.32 -31.57
N THR A 550 1.49 3.96 -32.74
CA THR A 550 2.57 4.80 -33.28
C THR A 550 2.01 6.07 -33.93
N GLU A 551 2.85 7.10 -33.97
CA GLU A 551 2.69 8.27 -34.83
C GLU A 551 3.89 8.34 -35.77
N GLY A 552 3.65 8.37 -37.09
CA GLY A 552 4.73 8.33 -38.09
C GLY A 552 5.67 7.12 -37.94
N GLY A 553 5.17 6.00 -37.41
CA GLY A 553 5.95 4.76 -37.17
C GLY A 553 6.78 4.76 -35.89
N LYS A 554 6.71 5.79 -35.06
CA LYS A 554 7.41 5.88 -33.75
C LYS A 554 6.43 5.79 -32.58
N PRO A 555 6.85 5.28 -31.40
CA PRO A 555 6.04 5.34 -30.19
C PRO A 555 5.65 6.77 -29.82
N VAL A 556 4.50 6.94 -29.15
CA VAL A 556 4.03 8.23 -28.65
C VAL A 556 4.48 8.37 -27.21
N GLU A 557 5.64 9.01 -27.01
CA GLU A 557 6.37 9.03 -25.72
C GLU A 557 6.82 10.43 -25.29
N GLY A 558 6.06 11.48 -25.65
CA GLY A 558 6.30 12.85 -25.17
C GLY A 558 6.40 13.92 -26.27
N HIS A 559 6.33 13.57 -27.56
CA HIS A 559 6.25 14.57 -28.62
C HIS A 559 5.00 15.42 -28.40
N GLU A 560 5.17 16.73 -28.38
CA GLU A 560 4.13 17.72 -28.04
C GLU A 560 3.40 17.43 -26.72
N ASN A 561 4.09 16.83 -25.74
CA ASN A 561 3.57 16.39 -24.44
C ASN A 561 2.44 15.34 -24.52
N LEU A 562 2.41 14.58 -25.61
CA LEU A 562 1.51 13.44 -25.78
C LEU A 562 2.21 12.13 -25.48
N TYR A 563 1.51 11.27 -24.72
CA TYR A 563 1.94 9.92 -24.35
C TYR A 563 0.78 8.97 -24.61
N ALA A 564 1.06 7.81 -25.19
CA ALA A 564 -0.01 6.87 -25.48
C ALA A 564 0.46 5.42 -25.45
N SER A 565 -0.46 4.53 -25.07
CA SER A 565 -0.36 3.09 -25.20
C SER A 565 -1.68 2.48 -25.64
N ALA A 566 -1.63 1.27 -26.19
CA ALA A 566 -2.80 0.53 -26.59
C ALA A 566 -2.67 -0.95 -26.20
N VAL A 567 -3.77 -1.53 -25.75
CA VAL A 567 -3.84 -2.93 -25.37
C VAL A 567 -5.11 -3.61 -25.88
N TYR A 568 -5.06 -4.92 -25.99
CA TYR A 568 -6.22 -5.76 -26.27
C TYR A 568 -6.52 -6.65 -25.06
N ASP A 569 -7.75 -6.62 -24.61
CA ASP A 569 -8.27 -7.54 -23.60
C ASP A 569 -8.94 -8.72 -24.31
N LYS A 570 -8.25 -9.86 -24.35
CA LYS A 570 -8.75 -11.07 -25.01
C LYS A 570 -10.01 -11.62 -24.33
N THR A 571 -10.11 -11.45 -23.01
CA THR A 571 -11.24 -11.97 -22.22
C THR A 571 -12.50 -11.15 -22.47
N ALA A 572 -12.38 -9.83 -22.39
CA ALA A 572 -13.49 -8.90 -22.67
C ALA A 572 -13.69 -8.63 -24.17
N LYS A 573 -12.75 -9.07 -25.03
CA LYS A 573 -12.67 -8.78 -26.46
C LYS A 573 -12.66 -7.25 -26.73
N ALA A 574 -11.98 -6.50 -25.90
CA ALA A 574 -11.98 -5.05 -25.91
C ALA A 574 -10.64 -4.49 -26.40
N TYR A 575 -10.69 -3.46 -27.22
CA TYR A 575 -9.56 -2.60 -27.58
C TYR A 575 -9.53 -1.42 -26.63
N ILE A 576 -8.38 -1.16 -26.00
CA ILE A 576 -8.22 -0.12 -25.00
C ILE A 576 -7.06 0.77 -25.42
N VAL A 577 -7.30 2.07 -25.49
CA VAL A 577 -6.27 3.08 -25.77
C VAL A 577 -6.20 4.06 -24.63
N LYS A 578 -5.01 4.31 -24.14
CA LYS A 578 -4.70 5.30 -23.11
C LYS A 578 -3.93 6.44 -23.73
N ILE A 579 -4.38 7.68 -23.50
CA ILE A 579 -3.74 8.89 -24.00
C ILE A 579 -3.59 9.86 -22.83
N VAL A 580 -2.38 10.37 -22.66
CA VAL A 580 -2.07 11.46 -21.72
C VAL A 580 -1.66 12.68 -22.52
N ASN A 581 -2.41 13.77 -22.39
CA ASN A 581 -2.02 15.09 -22.82
C ASN A 581 -1.49 15.86 -21.60
N ALA A 582 -0.18 15.90 -21.44
CA ALA A 582 0.48 16.65 -20.37
C ALA A 582 0.72 18.13 -20.74
N GLY A 583 0.39 18.55 -21.96
CA GLY A 583 0.53 19.90 -22.48
C GLY A 583 -0.56 20.86 -22.02
N ASP A 584 -0.42 22.13 -22.40
CA ASP A 584 -1.33 23.24 -22.05
C ASP A 584 -2.36 23.56 -23.15
N LYS A 585 -2.42 22.73 -24.19
CA LYS A 585 -3.34 22.89 -25.31
C LYS A 585 -4.13 21.63 -25.57
N GLU A 586 -5.39 21.78 -26.01
CA GLU A 586 -6.18 20.68 -26.54
C GLU A 586 -5.48 20.09 -27.79
N GLN A 587 -5.46 18.77 -27.90
CA GLN A 587 -4.88 18.02 -29.00
C GLN A 587 -5.98 17.32 -29.81
N HIS A 588 -5.90 17.41 -31.15
CA HIS A 588 -6.83 16.78 -32.07
C HIS A 588 -6.15 15.55 -32.67
N ILE A 589 -6.69 14.36 -32.39
CA ILE A 589 -6.06 13.08 -32.71
C ILE A 589 -7.02 12.22 -33.54
N ASN A 590 -6.54 11.69 -34.67
CA ASN A 590 -7.18 10.59 -35.37
C ASN A 590 -6.45 9.29 -35.02
N LEU A 591 -7.20 8.34 -34.44
CA LEU A 591 -6.72 6.98 -34.20
C LEU A 591 -7.25 6.07 -35.29
N THR A 592 -6.37 5.43 -36.05
CA THR A 592 -6.75 4.45 -37.07
C THR A 592 -6.37 3.05 -36.64
N PHE A 593 -7.37 2.16 -36.53
CA PHE A 593 -7.16 0.75 -36.14
C PHE A 593 -6.97 -0.09 -37.40
N THR A 594 -5.74 -0.53 -37.65
CA THR A 594 -5.43 -1.37 -38.80
C THR A 594 -5.88 -2.82 -38.55
N GLY A 595 -6.52 -3.42 -39.56
CA GLY A 595 -7.03 -4.78 -39.48
C GLY A 595 -8.46 -4.91 -38.95
N LEU A 596 -9.11 -3.80 -38.57
CA LEU A 596 -10.56 -3.74 -38.30
C LEU A 596 -11.31 -3.04 -39.44
N LYS A 597 -12.58 -3.45 -39.61
CA LYS A 597 -13.52 -2.75 -40.49
C LYS A 597 -14.37 -1.74 -39.73
N ASN A 598 -14.70 -2.06 -38.49
CA ASN A 598 -15.54 -1.23 -37.63
C ASN A 598 -15.17 -1.44 -36.16
N LEU A 599 -14.96 -0.35 -35.44
CA LEU A 599 -14.68 -0.35 -34.00
C LEU A 599 -15.97 -0.20 -33.18
N GLY A 600 -16.94 0.59 -33.67
CA GLY A 600 -18.27 0.73 -33.08
C GLY A 600 -18.34 1.73 -31.92
N LYS A 601 -19.22 1.42 -30.96
CA LYS A 601 -19.44 2.26 -29.76
C LYS A 601 -18.54 1.80 -28.62
N GLY A 602 -18.09 2.75 -27.82
CA GLY A 602 -17.22 2.51 -26.67
C GLY A 602 -17.47 3.49 -25.54
N LYS A 603 -16.60 3.43 -24.55
CA LYS A 603 -16.57 4.33 -23.39
C LYS A 603 -15.28 5.14 -23.40
N LEU A 604 -15.41 6.40 -23.02
CA LEU A 604 -14.31 7.29 -22.69
C LEU A 604 -14.32 7.55 -21.20
N ILE A 605 -13.21 7.30 -20.53
CA ILE A 605 -13.00 7.65 -19.12
C ILE A 605 -11.90 8.72 -19.10
N THR A 606 -12.16 9.86 -18.48
CA THR A 606 -11.22 10.97 -18.37
C THR A 606 -10.92 11.31 -16.92
N LEU A 607 -9.66 11.54 -16.62
CA LEU A 607 -9.18 12.18 -15.40
C LEU A 607 -8.56 13.51 -15.81
N HIS A 608 -9.14 14.63 -15.35
CA HIS A 608 -8.79 15.97 -15.82
C HIS A 608 -8.88 17.00 -14.70
N SER A 609 -7.97 17.96 -14.71
CA SER A 609 -8.05 19.20 -13.94
C SER A 609 -7.30 20.32 -14.66
N ASN A 610 -7.86 21.52 -14.65
CA ASN A 610 -7.16 22.73 -15.11
C ASN A 610 -6.15 23.25 -14.07
N ASP A 611 -6.29 22.82 -12.82
CA ASP A 611 -5.36 23.15 -11.74
C ASP A 611 -4.38 21.98 -11.53
N PRO A 612 -3.09 22.15 -11.84
CA PRO A 612 -2.08 21.12 -11.63
C PRO A 612 -1.87 20.77 -10.15
N ARG A 613 -2.27 21.64 -9.22
CA ARG A 613 -2.18 21.43 -7.78
C ARG A 613 -3.45 20.86 -7.15
N ALA A 614 -4.48 20.59 -7.93
CA ALA A 614 -5.71 19.98 -7.43
C ALA A 614 -5.42 18.64 -6.76
N THR A 615 -5.98 18.44 -5.57
CA THR A 615 -5.86 17.21 -4.76
C THR A 615 -7.22 16.75 -4.27
N ASN A 616 -7.32 15.49 -3.91
CA ASN A 616 -8.41 14.98 -3.08
C ASN A 616 -8.00 15.06 -1.61
N SER A 617 -8.91 15.42 -0.73
CA SER A 617 -8.70 15.50 0.74
C SER A 617 -9.88 14.87 1.47
N LEU A 618 -9.76 14.70 2.80
CA LEU A 618 -10.87 14.21 3.61
C LEU A 618 -12.11 15.12 3.52
N GLU A 619 -11.91 16.43 3.37
CA GLU A 619 -12.98 17.43 3.23
C GLU A 619 -13.59 17.42 1.82
N ASN A 620 -12.83 17.01 0.80
CA ASN A 620 -13.29 16.96 -0.58
C ASN A 620 -12.70 15.74 -1.33
N LYS A 621 -13.26 14.57 -1.06
CA LYS A 621 -12.76 13.25 -1.56
C LYS A 621 -12.92 13.06 -3.07
N THR A 622 -13.75 13.88 -3.72
CA THR A 622 -14.14 13.72 -5.13
C THR A 622 -13.80 14.95 -5.97
N HIS A 623 -12.85 15.77 -5.53
CA HIS A 623 -12.44 16.97 -6.25
C HIS A 623 -11.89 16.63 -7.65
N VAL A 624 -11.04 15.60 -7.74
CA VAL A 624 -10.50 15.09 -9.01
C VAL A 624 -10.77 13.58 -9.08
N VAL A 625 -11.78 13.19 -9.86
CA VAL A 625 -12.19 11.81 -10.04
C VAL A 625 -12.48 11.51 -11.51
N PRO A 626 -12.37 10.25 -11.96
CA PRO A 626 -12.67 9.87 -13.32
C PRO A 626 -14.13 10.17 -13.71
N GLN A 627 -14.31 10.71 -14.93
CA GLN A 627 -15.61 10.94 -15.56
C GLN A 627 -15.77 9.99 -16.74
N THR A 628 -16.95 9.38 -16.89
CA THR A 628 -17.23 8.44 -17.97
C THR A 628 -18.27 9.01 -18.94
N SER A 629 -18.03 8.87 -20.24
CA SER A 629 -18.95 9.23 -21.30
C SER A 629 -18.94 8.19 -22.42
N ASP A 630 -19.92 8.27 -23.30
CA ASP A 630 -19.96 7.44 -24.52
C ASP A 630 -19.09 8.04 -25.61
N VAL A 631 -18.51 7.17 -26.43
CA VAL A 631 -17.74 7.53 -27.62
C VAL A 631 -18.10 6.59 -28.76
N GLU A 632 -18.09 7.08 -30.00
CA GLU A 632 -18.40 6.30 -31.19
C GLU A 632 -17.33 6.51 -32.27
N ALA A 633 -16.86 5.41 -32.83
CA ALA A 633 -15.90 5.41 -33.92
C ALA A 633 -16.63 5.31 -35.26
N HIS A 634 -16.07 5.94 -36.30
CA HIS A 634 -16.53 5.85 -37.71
C HIS A 634 -15.69 4.81 -38.45
N GLY A 635 -16.26 3.63 -38.67
CA GLY A 635 -15.52 2.51 -39.22
C GLY A 635 -14.37 2.09 -38.29
N ASN A 636 -13.16 2.06 -38.82
CA ASN A 636 -11.95 1.74 -38.03
C ASN A 636 -11.21 2.99 -37.50
N MET A 637 -11.83 4.17 -37.56
CA MET A 637 -11.24 5.42 -37.16
C MET A 637 -12.00 6.07 -36.01
N LEU A 638 -11.26 6.58 -35.06
CA LEU A 638 -11.76 7.38 -33.93
C LEU A 638 -11.08 8.76 -33.97
N SER A 639 -11.88 9.82 -34.16
CA SER A 639 -11.40 11.21 -34.08
C SER A 639 -11.75 11.78 -32.72
N VAL A 640 -10.76 12.25 -31.96
CA VAL A 640 -10.92 12.74 -30.61
C VAL A 640 -10.25 14.10 -30.40
N LYS A 641 -10.80 14.85 -29.45
CA LYS A 641 -10.19 16.02 -28.85
C LYS A 641 -9.80 15.65 -27.43
N VAL A 642 -8.52 15.73 -27.13
CA VAL A 642 -7.99 15.48 -25.79
C VAL A 642 -7.64 16.82 -25.17
N PRO A 643 -8.41 17.31 -24.17
CA PRO A 643 -8.15 18.59 -23.54
C PRO A 643 -6.73 18.65 -22.94
N ALA A 644 -6.23 19.86 -22.71
CA ALA A 644 -5.01 20.07 -21.94
C ALA A 644 -5.09 19.35 -20.59
N LYS A 645 -3.96 18.91 -20.06
CA LYS A 645 -3.88 18.28 -18.72
C LYS A 645 -4.93 17.17 -18.52
N THR A 646 -4.96 16.18 -19.41
CA THR A 646 -5.95 15.10 -19.38
C THR A 646 -5.30 13.72 -19.51
N PHE A 647 -5.72 12.79 -18.68
CA PHE A 647 -5.54 11.35 -18.89
C PHE A 647 -6.86 10.76 -19.38
N ALA A 648 -6.86 10.15 -20.56
CA ALA A 648 -8.03 9.59 -21.24
C ALA A 648 -7.85 8.10 -21.51
N VAL A 649 -8.87 7.31 -21.21
CA VAL A 649 -8.94 5.86 -21.50
C VAL A 649 -10.13 5.60 -22.40
N TYR A 650 -9.88 5.14 -23.62
CA TYR A 650 -10.89 4.75 -24.61
C TYR A 650 -11.01 3.23 -24.62
N ARG A 651 -12.23 2.71 -24.48
CA ARG A 651 -12.51 1.27 -24.44
C ARG A 651 -13.64 0.91 -25.40
N PHE A 652 -13.38 0.01 -26.35
CA PHE A 652 -14.31 -0.48 -27.38
C PHE A 652 -14.48 -1.97 -27.33
#